data_2362de6bad9b8e7f813ad16c1ab3436b
#
_entry.id   2362de6bad9b8e7f813ad16c1ab3436b
#
_cell.length_a   1.000
_cell.length_b   1.000
_cell.length_c   1.000
_cell.angle_alpha   90.00
_cell.angle_beta   90.00
_cell.angle_gamma   90.00
#
_symmetry.space_group_name_H-M   'P 1'
#
loop_
_entity.id
_entity.type
_entity.pdbx_description
1 polymer ?
#
loop_
_entity_poly.entity_id
_entity_poly.type
_entity_poly.pdbx_seq_one_letter_code
_entity_poly.pdbx_strand_id
1 'polypeptide(L)'
;MKSMLVMALSLAISACAYAQTPADSLTKELGEIEVKAAPVISKADRKQLFPNAEQIKGSANGVDLLRKLNVPSLIVNPVDQSIKLASSGKVDLRINGRTVSDKDIQTIDPRTVVRVEYHDSPSLRYGDAEVVIDFIVKNPTSGGSYYTNLTQGLNKGYHDFYNGLKLNYKKSEFSIDNNFQPRWDLGQWRNNTEYFTRADGSRYERVEEGMPADATNINNWTSMSYSFTDPDKQLLFVQASMYYNNTKHNDYKGILTNSDTGNRFMMNDINSSESFNPSLDIYYQRNLKKNQLLLFNVVGTVTPSNSSRKYTEFLLDDEGQNLDASTDINTRINGKSYRLVAEADYEKSWKNSRFTGGIRYTGNWSNSEYPELQQKYSTRWNNLYAFGEYWRRIGSKTDMTLGLGATHYYNRTGEVSNSTVFLRPKLSVRYRPSNASTFKLNLSSYGNTPSISQLTNVRQQIDNAQVSMGNANLKNYTTYRSQVQYELSKGAFYGYLRGTYRYHHKPIMEYKYWEGDNIISSYANHKNAHVFNYEVHAALNNWKNWVSASAHFGFNRYIMHGNDYTHTYNNTYWNCFAEISHWNWSIGAQITTNYNSLWGESLSGGESAHILVLMYQHKSLHFMLGCMNPFSDDFKVESENRNKYAGYKRTSFLQATQRLCVIGVRWNIQWGRKHNSGSKRLDNAGGSESVKASGKG
;
A
#
# COMPACT_ATOMS: atom_id res chain seq x y z
N MET A 1 13.84 -10.93 -30.07
CA MET A 1 13.93 -11.14 -28.61
C MET A 1 15.18 -11.92 -28.16
N LYS A 2 15.62 -12.99 -28.83
CA LYS A 2 16.86 -13.73 -28.44
C LYS A 2 18.15 -12.90 -28.54
N SER A 3 18.25 -11.94 -29.47
CA SER A 3 19.43 -11.09 -29.67
C SER A 3 19.59 -9.96 -28.63
N MET A 4 18.50 -9.45 -28.05
CA MET A 4 18.57 -8.43 -26.99
C MET A 4 19.00 -8.98 -25.62
N LEU A 5 18.66 -10.23 -25.32
CA LEU A 5 19.06 -10.89 -24.07
C LEU A 5 20.57 -11.18 -24.05
N VAL A 6 21.14 -11.56 -25.18
CA VAL A 6 22.58 -11.81 -25.35
C VAL A 6 23.40 -10.51 -25.26
N MET A 7 22.84 -9.39 -25.73
CA MET A 7 23.52 -8.09 -25.68
C MET A 7 23.52 -7.49 -24.26
N ALA A 8 22.49 -7.73 -23.47
CA ALA A 8 22.44 -7.32 -22.05
C ALA A 8 23.40 -8.16 -21.18
N LEU A 9 23.54 -9.45 -21.49
CA LEU A 9 24.46 -10.34 -20.77
C LEU A 9 25.93 -10.05 -21.11
N SER A 10 26.23 -9.68 -22.36
CA SER A 10 27.60 -9.35 -22.80
C SER A 10 28.09 -8.00 -22.25
N LEU A 11 27.22 -7.01 -22.06
CA LEU A 11 27.55 -5.75 -21.40
C LEU A 11 27.84 -5.91 -19.89
N ALA A 12 27.15 -6.83 -19.22
CA ALA A 12 27.39 -7.12 -17.80
C ALA A 12 28.74 -7.86 -17.57
N ILE A 13 29.16 -8.69 -18.52
CA ILE A 13 30.44 -9.46 -18.42
C ILE A 13 31.65 -8.59 -18.71
N SER A 14 31.52 -7.60 -19.61
CA SER A 14 32.65 -6.70 -19.96
C SER A 14 32.98 -5.69 -18.86
N ALA A 15 32.06 -5.36 -17.98
CA ALA A 15 32.31 -4.45 -16.86
C ALA A 15 33.03 -5.10 -15.69
N CYS A 16 33.07 -6.44 -15.60
CA CYS A 16 33.72 -7.17 -14.51
C CYS A 16 35.26 -7.37 -14.69
N ALA A 17 35.83 -7.03 -15.85
CA ALA A 17 37.22 -7.35 -16.16
C ALA A 17 38.28 -6.32 -15.68
N TYR A 18 37.88 -5.17 -15.10
CA TYR A 18 38.80 -4.08 -14.73
C TYR A 18 38.77 -3.59 -13.29
N ALA A 19 38.34 -4.42 -12.35
CA ALA A 19 38.45 -4.08 -10.92
C ALA A 19 39.62 -4.77 -10.28
N GLN A 20 40.85 -4.26 -10.52
CA GLN A 20 42.01 -4.61 -9.68
C GLN A 20 41.96 -3.80 -8.39
N THR A 21 42.03 -4.52 -7.29
CA THR A 21 42.15 -4.01 -5.91
C THR A 21 43.51 -3.36 -5.68
N PRO A 22 43.61 -2.14 -5.12
CA PRO A 22 44.85 -1.65 -4.53
C PRO A 22 45.05 -2.23 -3.10
N ALA A 23 46.30 -2.53 -2.82
CA ALA A 23 46.78 -3.17 -1.61
C ALA A 23 46.58 -2.37 -0.34
N ASP A 24 46.48 -3.11 0.75
CA ASP A 24 46.44 -2.76 2.16
C ASP A 24 47.33 -1.59 2.58
N SER A 25 46.76 -0.65 3.30
CA SER A 25 47.48 0.15 4.28
C SER A 25 47.01 -0.23 5.68
N LEU A 26 47.94 -0.78 6.44
CA LEU A 26 47.84 -1.13 7.85
C LEU A 26 47.35 0.06 8.68
N THR A 27 46.08 0.07 9.04
CA THR A 27 45.56 0.87 10.14
C THR A 27 45.40 -0.05 11.35
N LYS A 28 46.16 0.24 12.42
CA LYS A 28 46.00 -0.40 13.74
C LYS A 28 44.52 -0.29 14.16
N GLU A 29 43.86 -1.40 14.27
CA GLU A 29 42.53 -1.49 14.92
C GLU A 29 42.71 -1.17 16.42
N LEU A 30 42.20 0.00 16.83
CA LEU A 30 41.86 0.25 18.23
C LEU A 30 40.66 -0.66 18.55
N GLY A 31 40.78 -1.49 19.58
CA GLY A 31 39.77 -2.43 20.01
C GLY A 31 38.41 -1.77 20.10
N GLU A 32 37.48 -2.30 19.37
CA GLU A 32 36.08 -1.84 19.31
C GLU A 32 35.45 -2.07 20.70
N ILE A 33 35.18 -0.96 21.41
CA ILE A 33 34.33 -1.02 22.62
C ILE A 33 32.92 -1.26 22.12
N GLU A 34 32.49 -2.53 22.20
CA GLU A 34 31.13 -2.94 21.89
C GLU A 34 30.16 -2.31 22.90
N VAL A 35 29.75 -1.07 22.64
CA VAL A 35 28.63 -0.47 23.35
C VAL A 35 27.36 -1.20 22.85
N LYS A 36 26.87 -2.15 23.61
CA LYS A 36 25.59 -2.79 23.37
C LYS A 36 24.46 -1.75 23.50
N ALA A 37 24.25 -0.94 22.46
CA ALA A 37 23.11 -0.07 22.37
C ALA A 37 21.83 -0.93 22.37
N ALA A 38 20.80 -0.49 23.09
CA ALA A 38 19.51 -1.17 23.09
C ALA A 38 19.00 -1.28 21.64
N PRO A 39 18.61 -2.47 21.15
CA PRO A 39 18.20 -2.68 19.74
C PRO A 39 17.00 -1.83 19.35
N VAL A 40 16.23 -1.31 20.31
CA VAL A 40 15.08 -0.43 20.12
C VAL A 40 15.15 0.74 21.08
N ILE A 41 15.18 1.96 20.54
CA ILE A 41 15.09 3.19 21.34
C ILE A 41 13.75 3.86 21.05
N SER A 42 12.88 3.94 22.05
CA SER A 42 11.61 4.68 21.94
C SER A 42 11.84 6.18 22.10
N LYS A 43 11.53 6.94 21.05
CA LYS A 43 11.47 8.41 21.04
C LYS A 43 10.02 8.87 21.25
N ALA A 44 9.83 10.19 21.30
CA ALA A 44 8.51 10.79 21.53
C ALA A 44 7.46 10.41 20.47
N ASP A 45 7.88 10.49 19.25
CA ASP A 45 7.05 10.37 18.04
C ASP A 45 7.34 9.09 17.24
N ARG A 46 8.35 8.30 17.65
CA ARG A 46 8.80 7.12 16.90
C ARG A 46 9.60 6.15 17.76
N LYS A 47 9.77 4.95 17.26
CA LYS A 47 10.79 3.99 17.71
C LYS A 47 11.96 4.02 16.73
N GLN A 48 13.16 3.96 17.23
CA GLN A 48 14.37 3.78 16.44
C GLN A 48 14.85 2.35 16.62
N LEU A 49 14.86 1.61 15.54
CA LEU A 49 15.29 0.21 15.47
C LEU A 49 16.70 0.19 14.90
N PHE A 50 17.65 -0.37 15.64
CA PHE A 50 19.05 -0.44 15.23
C PHE A 50 19.35 -1.88 14.81
N PRO A 51 19.60 -2.13 13.50
CA PRO A 51 19.98 -3.46 13.02
C PRO A 51 21.32 -3.88 13.62
N ASN A 52 21.42 -5.13 14.04
CA ASN A 52 22.70 -5.70 14.44
C ASN A 52 23.45 -6.30 13.24
N ALA A 53 24.72 -6.70 13.47
CA ALA A 53 25.59 -7.23 12.42
C ALA A 53 25.01 -8.48 11.72
N GLU A 54 24.37 -9.38 12.46
CA GLU A 54 23.78 -10.60 11.90
C GLU A 54 22.52 -10.31 11.07
N GLN A 55 21.68 -9.38 11.52
CA GLN A 55 20.52 -8.93 10.74
C GLN A 55 20.94 -8.25 9.43
N ILE A 56 21.98 -7.41 9.49
CA ILE A 56 22.56 -6.76 8.32
C ILE A 56 23.16 -7.80 7.38
N LYS A 57 24.00 -8.71 7.88
CA LYS A 57 24.65 -9.75 7.10
C LYS A 57 23.65 -10.67 6.42
N GLY A 58 22.62 -11.11 7.14
CA GLY A 58 21.62 -12.04 6.63
C GLY A 58 20.52 -11.41 5.77
N SER A 59 20.57 -10.12 5.46
CA SER A 59 19.56 -9.43 4.66
C SER A 59 20.10 -9.09 3.27
N ALA A 60 19.31 -9.37 2.23
CA ALA A 60 19.67 -9.04 0.86
C ALA A 60 19.41 -7.56 0.54
N ASN A 61 18.40 -6.97 1.16
CA ASN A 61 17.94 -5.61 0.91
C ASN A 61 17.18 -5.03 2.12
N GLY A 62 16.65 -3.81 1.97
CA GLY A 62 15.90 -3.14 3.04
C GLY A 62 14.63 -3.86 3.46
N VAL A 63 13.92 -4.55 2.55
CA VAL A 63 12.70 -5.31 2.87
C VAL A 63 13.04 -6.53 3.72
N ASP A 64 14.07 -7.29 3.36
CA ASP A 64 14.55 -8.40 4.18
C ASP A 64 15.01 -7.93 5.57
N LEU A 65 15.69 -6.77 5.62
CA LEU A 65 16.10 -6.18 6.89
C LEU A 65 14.89 -5.79 7.74
N LEU A 66 13.87 -5.18 7.15
CA LEU A 66 12.63 -4.81 7.83
C LEU A 66 11.92 -6.03 8.42
N ARG A 67 11.87 -7.12 7.67
CA ARG A 67 11.34 -8.41 8.11
C ARG A 67 12.10 -8.94 9.31
N LYS A 68 13.44 -8.93 9.27
CA LYS A 68 14.30 -9.38 10.38
C LYS A 68 14.25 -8.45 11.60
N LEU A 69 13.97 -7.18 11.42
CA LEU A 69 13.71 -6.22 12.53
C LEU A 69 12.38 -6.47 13.22
N ASN A 70 11.50 -7.26 12.59
CA ASN A 70 10.23 -7.70 13.15
C ASN A 70 9.38 -6.52 13.65
N VAL A 71 9.19 -5.54 12.74
CA VAL A 71 8.49 -4.30 13.06
C VAL A 71 7.02 -4.59 13.39
N PRO A 72 6.51 -4.06 14.49
CA PRO A 72 5.14 -4.34 14.93
C PRO A 72 4.09 -4.00 13.89
N SER A 73 3.03 -4.81 13.82
CA SER A 73 1.86 -4.62 12.94
C SER A 73 2.15 -4.71 11.43
N LEU A 74 3.37 -5.04 11.02
CA LEU A 74 3.70 -5.24 9.62
C LEU A 74 3.65 -6.70 9.21
N ILE A 75 3.14 -6.93 8.02
CA ILE A 75 3.30 -8.15 7.24
C ILE A 75 4.26 -7.82 6.11
N VAL A 76 5.42 -8.46 6.13
CA VAL A 76 6.45 -8.31 5.09
C VAL A 76 6.55 -9.63 4.35
N ASN A 77 6.07 -9.66 3.12
CA ASN A 77 6.09 -10.88 2.30
C ASN A 77 7.50 -11.07 1.69
N PRO A 78 8.18 -12.18 1.95
CA PRO A 78 9.53 -12.42 1.43
C PRO A 78 9.56 -12.76 -0.07
N VAL A 79 8.44 -13.20 -0.65
CA VAL A 79 8.35 -13.60 -2.07
C VAL A 79 8.14 -12.39 -2.97
N ASP A 80 7.04 -11.66 -2.78
CA ASP A 80 6.69 -10.48 -3.58
C ASP A 80 7.28 -9.18 -3.03
N GLN A 81 7.96 -9.25 -1.88
CA GLN A 81 8.59 -8.10 -1.20
C GLN A 81 7.61 -6.98 -0.84
N SER A 82 6.33 -7.29 -0.71
CA SER A 82 5.32 -6.33 -0.29
C SER A 82 5.36 -6.07 1.21
N ILE A 83 5.03 -4.83 1.61
CA ILE A 83 4.97 -4.37 3.00
C ILE A 83 3.56 -3.86 3.26
N LYS A 84 2.83 -4.51 4.15
CA LYS A 84 1.43 -4.18 4.50
C LYS A 84 1.25 -4.11 6.01
N LEU A 85 0.20 -3.43 6.46
CA LEU A 85 -0.25 -3.58 7.85
C LEU A 85 -1.00 -4.90 8.03
N ALA A 86 -0.87 -5.50 9.20
CA ALA A 86 -1.67 -6.66 9.61
C ALA A 86 -3.16 -6.29 9.80
N SER A 87 -3.43 -5.03 10.10
CA SER A 87 -4.78 -4.42 10.10
C SER A 87 -5.00 -3.60 8.83
N SER A 88 -6.23 -3.20 8.55
CA SER A 88 -6.49 -2.21 7.50
C SER A 88 -5.84 -0.87 7.86
N GLY A 89 -5.16 -0.22 6.92
CA GLY A 89 -4.57 1.09 7.12
C GLY A 89 -3.43 1.38 6.15
N LYS A 90 -3.07 2.66 6.03
CA LYS A 90 -2.01 3.10 5.13
C LYS A 90 -0.66 3.08 5.82
N VAL A 91 0.30 2.37 5.23
CA VAL A 91 1.74 2.47 5.56
C VAL A 91 2.37 3.53 4.66
N ASP A 92 3.10 4.47 5.24
CA ASP A 92 3.94 5.43 4.52
C ASP A 92 5.41 4.98 4.69
N LEU A 93 6.00 4.50 3.60
CA LEU A 93 7.39 4.04 3.56
C LEU A 93 8.31 5.19 3.16
N ARG A 94 9.47 5.30 3.82
CA ARG A 94 10.41 6.40 3.60
C ARG A 94 11.86 5.94 3.61
N ILE A 95 12.70 6.64 2.85
CA ILE A 95 14.16 6.56 2.90
C ILE A 95 14.69 7.97 3.15
N ASN A 96 15.36 8.17 4.30
CA ASN A 96 15.84 9.49 4.71
C ASN A 96 14.75 10.56 4.63
N GLY A 97 13.53 10.25 5.09
CA GLY A 97 12.37 11.12 5.10
C GLY A 97 11.62 11.26 3.77
N ARG A 98 12.13 10.76 2.66
CA ARG A 98 11.44 10.72 1.36
C ARG A 98 10.46 9.56 1.32
N THR A 99 9.18 9.80 1.00
CA THR A 99 8.20 8.74 0.75
C THR A 99 8.62 7.93 -0.48
N VAL A 100 8.51 6.63 -0.37
CA VAL A 100 8.97 5.67 -1.35
C VAL A 100 8.00 4.50 -1.42
N SER A 101 8.11 3.71 -2.46
CA SER A 101 7.42 2.43 -2.57
C SER A 101 8.19 1.31 -1.85
N ASP A 102 7.56 0.17 -1.66
CA ASP A 102 8.24 -1.07 -1.24
C ASP A 102 9.38 -1.46 -2.20
N LYS A 103 9.26 -1.10 -3.47
CA LYS A 103 10.31 -1.32 -4.48
C LYS A 103 11.57 -0.50 -4.20
N ASP A 104 11.41 0.75 -3.79
CA ASP A 104 12.56 1.58 -3.39
C ASP A 104 13.25 1.02 -2.14
N ILE A 105 12.48 0.46 -1.19
CA ILE A 105 13.07 -0.20 0.00
C ILE A 105 13.91 -1.41 -0.40
N GLN A 106 13.57 -2.10 -1.48
CA GLN A 106 14.40 -3.20 -2.03
C GLN A 106 15.78 -2.73 -2.50
N THR A 107 15.97 -1.46 -2.87
CA THR A 107 17.27 -0.94 -3.30
C THR A 107 18.26 -0.69 -2.17
N ILE A 108 17.78 -0.68 -0.93
CA ILE A 108 18.62 -0.37 0.22
C ILE A 108 19.60 -1.53 0.47
N ASP A 109 20.90 -1.22 0.45
CA ASP A 109 21.90 -2.11 1.01
C ASP A 109 21.80 -2.09 2.55
N PRO A 110 21.51 -3.23 3.20
CA PRO A 110 21.42 -3.30 4.65
C PRO A 110 22.62 -2.71 5.40
N ARG A 111 23.83 -2.81 4.80
CA ARG A 111 25.07 -2.26 5.37
C ARG A 111 25.11 -0.74 5.45
N THR A 112 24.24 -0.05 4.71
CA THR A 112 24.11 1.41 4.75
C THR A 112 23.10 1.89 5.78
N VAL A 113 22.25 1.00 6.28
CA VAL A 113 21.18 1.36 7.21
C VAL A 113 21.78 1.67 8.58
N VAL A 114 21.58 2.89 9.03
CA VAL A 114 21.96 3.34 10.38
C VAL A 114 20.92 2.91 11.40
N ARG A 115 19.63 3.07 11.03
CA ARG A 115 18.46 2.69 11.83
C ARG A 115 17.20 2.74 10.96
N VAL A 116 16.14 2.11 11.44
CA VAL A 116 14.78 2.26 10.91
C VAL A 116 13.95 3.01 11.95
N GLU A 117 13.27 4.05 11.54
CA GLU A 117 12.36 4.84 12.39
C GLU A 117 10.92 4.40 12.12
N TYR A 118 10.25 3.91 13.15
CA TYR A 118 8.87 3.45 13.11
C TYR A 118 7.98 4.42 13.90
N HIS A 119 7.06 5.08 13.19
CA HIS A 119 6.08 6.01 13.78
C HIS A 119 4.72 5.33 13.84
N ASP A 120 4.28 4.98 15.02
CA ASP A 120 2.97 4.36 15.30
C ASP A 120 1.89 5.40 15.68
N SER A 121 2.25 6.65 15.73
CA SER A 121 1.39 7.82 15.87
C SER A 121 1.98 8.97 15.07
N PRO A 122 1.88 8.90 13.72
CA PRO A 122 2.53 9.88 12.86
C PRO A 122 2.09 11.31 13.13
N SER A 123 2.98 12.28 12.90
CA SER A 123 2.68 13.72 12.96
C SER A 123 1.60 14.10 11.94
N LEU A 124 0.86 15.19 12.19
CA LEU A 124 -0.17 15.72 11.29
C LEU A 124 0.34 15.99 9.87
N ARG A 125 1.63 16.23 9.69
CA ARG A 125 2.27 16.40 8.37
C ARG A 125 2.21 15.14 7.50
N TYR A 126 2.11 13.96 8.07
CA TYR A 126 2.00 12.70 7.32
C TYR A 126 0.57 12.38 6.86
N GLY A 127 -0.36 13.33 7.04
CA GLY A 127 -1.76 13.17 6.61
C GLY A 127 -2.46 12.03 7.32
N ASP A 128 -2.99 11.08 6.53
CA ASP A 128 -3.83 9.98 7.03
C ASP A 128 -3.06 8.66 7.21
N ALA A 129 -1.70 8.70 7.14
CA ALA A 129 -0.89 7.51 7.38
C ALA A 129 -1.12 6.97 8.79
N GLU A 130 -1.41 5.68 8.93
CA GLU A 130 -1.52 5.02 10.23
C GLU A 130 -0.16 4.69 10.82
N VAL A 131 0.81 4.39 9.94
CA VAL A 131 2.19 4.07 10.29
C VAL A 131 3.13 4.71 9.29
N VAL A 132 4.25 5.25 9.78
CA VAL A 132 5.37 5.70 8.93
C VAL A 132 6.61 4.90 9.28
N ILE A 133 7.31 4.40 8.25
CA ILE A 133 8.57 3.66 8.38
C ILE A 133 9.63 4.40 7.58
N ASP A 134 10.65 4.89 8.24
CA ASP A 134 11.72 5.67 7.61
C ASP A 134 13.07 4.98 7.80
N PHE A 135 13.67 4.56 6.70
CA PHE A 135 15.02 4.02 6.67
C PHE A 135 16.03 5.16 6.65
N ILE A 136 16.79 5.29 7.71
CA ILE A 136 17.91 6.25 7.77
C ILE A 136 19.17 5.55 7.28
N VAL A 137 19.60 5.91 6.07
CA VAL A 137 20.72 5.29 5.36
C VAL A 137 21.87 6.25 5.14
N LYS A 138 23.09 5.73 5.05
CA LYS A 138 24.28 6.45 4.63
C LYS A 138 24.57 6.16 3.16
N ASN A 139 24.79 7.20 2.37
CA ASN A 139 25.20 7.07 0.97
C ASN A 139 26.70 7.39 0.79
N PRO A 140 27.39 6.84 -0.23
CA PRO A 140 28.79 7.20 -0.52
C PRO A 140 28.91 8.65 -1.00
N THR A 141 29.98 9.36 -0.59
CA THR A 141 30.30 10.73 -1.04
C THR A 141 30.82 10.78 -2.48
N SER A 142 31.47 9.71 -2.90
CA SER A 142 32.04 9.56 -4.23
C SER A 142 32.03 8.10 -4.55
N GLY A 143 31.41 7.73 -5.65
CA GLY A 143 31.18 6.34 -6.04
C GLY A 143 29.75 6.08 -6.45
N GLY A 144 29.22 4.92 -6.09
CA GLY A 144 27.83 4.59 -6.43
C GLY A 144 27.39 3.26 -5.87
N SER A 145 26.21 2.85 -6.28
CA SER A 145 25.66 1.51 -6.03
C SER A 145 24.86 1.04 -7.23
N TYR A 146 24.87 -0.26 -7.43
CA TYR A 146 23.98 -0.96 -8.36
C TYR A 146 23.23 -2.04 -7.60
N TYR A 147 21.94 -2.11 -7.83
CA TYR A 147 21.07 -3.12 -7.27
C TYR A 147 20.28 -3.80 -8.37
N THR A 148 20.19 -5.12 -8.34
CA THR A 148 19.27 -5.89 -9.17
C THR A 148 18.55 -6.93 -8.33
N ASN A 149 17.27 -7.12 -8.60
CA ASN A 149 16.44 -8.21 -8.07
C ASN A 149 15.71 -8.85 -9.24
N LEU A 150 16.01 -10.10 -9.50
CA LEU A 150 15.38 -10.89 -10.54
C LEU A 150 14.61 -12.01 -9.86
N THR A 151 13.29 -11.98 -9.89
CA THR A 151 12.43 -13.02 -9.36
C THR A 151 11.62 -13.61 -10.52
N GLN A 152 11.69 -14.94 -10.63
CA GLN A 152 11.09 -15.72 -11.69
C GLN A 152 10.18 -16.79 -11.10
N GLY A 153 8.92 -16.84 -11.54
CA GLY A 153 8.01 -17.96 -11.28
C GLY A 153 8.51 -19.23 -11.97
N LEU A 154 8.53 -20.32 -11.24
CA LEU A 154 8.93 -21.64 -11.76
C LEU A 154 7.78 -22.38 -12.44
N ASN A 155 6.58 -22.15 -11.98
CA ASN A 155 5.38 -22.88 -12.43
C ASN A 155 4.25 -21.98 -12.90
N LYS A 156 4.45 -20.65 -12.91
CA LYS A 156 3.45 -19.65 -13.34
C LYS A 156 4.14 -18.42 -13.94
N GLY A 157 3.42 -17.65 -14.74
CA GLY A 157 3.88 -16.43 -15.39
C GLY A 157 4.07 -15.26 -14.42
N TYR A 158 4.81 -15.46 -13.35
CA TYR A 158 5.14 -14.48 -12.32
C TYR A 158 6.58 -14.00 -12.48
N HIS A 159 6.77 -12.72 -12.76
CA HIS A 159 8.11 -12.14 -12.94
C HIS A 159 8.19 -10.78 -12.25
N ASP A 160 9.33 -10.50 -11.63
CA ASP A 160 9.64 -9.21 -11.01
C ASP A 160 11.12 -8.89 -11.25
N PHE A 161 11.37 -7.89 -12.10
CA PHE A 161 12.71 -7.48 -12.51
C PHE A 161 12.93 -6.03 -12.09
N TYR A 162 13.73 -5.85 -11.06
CA TYR A 162 14.09 -4.55 -10.56
C TYR A 162 15.58 -4.27 -10.80
N ASN A 163 15.90 -3.06 -11.27
CA ASN A 163 17.27 -2.57 -11.45
C ASN A 163 17.38 -1.13 -10.98
N GLY A 164 18.42 -0.81 -10.24
CA GLY A 164 18.69 0.53 -9.76
C GLY A 164 20.18 0.86 -9.84
N LEU A 165 20.50 2.03 -10.37
CA LEU A 165 21.84 2.59 -10.43
C LEU A 165 21.84 3.93 -9.71
N LYS A 166 22.79 4.13 -8.81
CA LYS A 166 22.99 5.37 -8.08
C LYS A 166 24.45 5.81 -8.21
N LEU A 167 24.67 7.05 -8.58
CA LEU A 167 25.98 7.66 -8.73
C LEU A 167 26.09 8.89 -7.82
N ASN A 168 27.18 8.96 -7.06
CA ASN A 168 27.44 10.04 -6.13
C ASN A 168 28.74 10.75 -6.48
N TYR A 169 28.68 12.07 -6.54
CA TYR A 169 29.84 12.91 -6.73
C TYR A 169 29.76 14.15 -5.83
N LYS A 170 30.63 14.24 -4.83
CA LYS A 170 30.67 15.31 -3.83
C LYS A 170 29.29 15.47 -3.13
N LYS A 171 28.60 16.59 -3.39
CA LYS A 171 27.30 16.96 -2.82
C LYS A 171 26.11 16.54 -3.71
N SER A 172 26.38 15.95 -4.87
CA SER A 172 25.37 15.59 -5.84
C SER A 172 25.20 14.07 -5.91
N GLU A 173 23.96 13.62 -6.05
CA GLU A 173 23.56 12.24 -6.29
C GLU A 173 22.64 12.20 -7.50
N PHE A 174 22.87 11.26 -8.39
CA PHE A 174 22.00 10.91 -9.50
C PHE A 174 21.56 9.48 -9.34
N SER A 175 20.27 9.16 -9.55
CA SER A 175 19.78 7.79 -9.61
C SER A 175 18.87 7.55 -10.81
N ILE A 176 18.87 6.32 -11.27
CA ILE A 176 17.91 5.76 -12.21
C ILE A 176 17.47 4.40 -11.70
N ASP A 177 16.17 4.21 -11.63
CA ASP A 177 15.53 3.00 -11.10
C ASP A 177 14.46 2.52 -12.08
N ASN A 178 14.38 1.21 -12.32
CA ASN A 178 13.34 0.59 -13.12
C ASN A 178 12.84 -0.68 -12.47
N ASN A 179 11.52 -0.86 -12.43
CA ASN A 179 10.86 -2.09 -12.03
C ASN A 179 9.89 -2.53 -13.13
N PHE A 180 10.12 -3.70 -13.68
CA PHE A 180 9.30 -4.31 -14.71
C PHE A 180 8.68 -5.60 -14.17
N GLN A 181 7.35 -5.67 -14.15
CA GLN A 181 6.57 -6.75 -13.55
C GLN A 181 5.53 -7.29 -14.55
N PRO A 182 5.92 -8.12 -15.49
CA PRO A 182 4.96 -8.81 -16.32
C PRO A 182 4.35 -10.00 -15.57
N ARG A 183 3.04 -10.15 -15.74
CA ARG A 183 2.24 -11.27 -15.22
C ARG A 183 1.40 -11.80 -16.36
N TRP A 184 1.46 -13.07 -16.64
CA TRP A 184 0.63 -13.73 -17.66
C TRP A 184 0.34 -15.14 -17.25
N ASP A 185 -0.63 -15.74 -17.91
CA ASP A 185 -1.04 -17.12 -17.66
C ASP A 185 -1.41 -17.36 -16.19
N LEU A 186 -2.09 -16.38 -15.63
CA LEU A 186 -2.60 -16.40 -14.26
C LEU A 186 -4.12 -16.64 -14.34
N GLY A 187 -4.54 -17.90 -14.33
CA GLY A 187 -5.97 -18.24 -14.34
C GLY A 187 -6.70 -17.69 -13.11
N GLN A 188 -7.92 -17.25 -13.34
CA GLN A 188 -8.84 -16.85 -12.27
C GLN A 188 -10.27 -17.25 -12.63
N TRP A 189 -11.10 -17.50 -11.61
CA TRP A 189 -12.54 -17.68 -11.77
C TRP A 189 -13.26 -17.31 -10.48
N ARG A 190 -14.58 -17.23 -10.52
CA ARG A 190 -15.39 -16.98 -9.34
C ARG A 190 -16.66 -17.82 -9.35
N ASN A 191 -17.09 -18.28 -8.19
CA ASN A 191 -18.44 -18.74 -7.95
C ASN A 191 -19.21 -17.63 -7.24
N ASN A 192 -20.38 -17.27 -7.76
CA ASN A 192 -21.14 -16.14 -7.24
C ASN A 192 -22.63 -16.50 -7.20
N THR A 193 -23.25 -16.33 -6.04
CA THR A 193 -24.71 -16.44 -5.91
C THR A 193 -25.25 -15.05 -5.59
N GLU A 194 -26.06 -14.50 -6.47
CA GLU A 194 -26.77 -13.24 -6.31
C GLU A 194 -28.19 -13.49 -5.87
N TYR A 195 -28.65 -12.74 -4.86
CA TYR A 195 -29.99 -12.85 -4.27
C TYR A 195 -30.79 -11.61 -4.62
N PHE A 196 -31.81 -11.74 -5.42
CA PHE A 196 -32.65 -10.63 -5.83
C PHE A 196 -34.00 -10.67 -5.14
N THR A 197 -34.46 -9.52 -4.66
CA THR A 197 -35.83 -9.33 -4.16
C THR A 197 -36.49 -8.24 -5.01
N ARG A 198 -37.55 -8.58 -5.75
CA ARG A 198 -38.32 -7.64 -6.58
C ARG A 198 -39.16 -6.70 -5.73
N ALA A 199 -39.73 -5.67 -6.36
CA ALA A 199 -40.59 -4.71 -5.70
C ALA A 199 -41.85 -5.34 -5.10
N ASP A 200 -42.38 -6.41 -5.70
CA ASP A 200 -43.52 -7.17 -5.20
C ASP A 200 -43.18 -8.15 -4.07
N GLY A 201 -41.90 -8.23 -3.67
CA GLY A 201 -41.38 -9.13 -2.63
C GLY A 201 -40.99 -10.52 -3.12
N SER A 202 -41.22 -10.88 -4.39
CA SER A 202 -40.78 -12.14 -4.96
C SER A 202 -39.25 -12.19 -5.01
N ARG A 203 -38.67 -13.39 -4.89
CA ARG A 203 -37.22 -13.62 -4.82
C ARG A 203 -36.77 -14.58 -5.89
N TYR A 204 -35.59 -14.33 -6.43
CA TYR A 204 -34.89 -15.26 -7.30
C TYR A 204 -33.38 -15.18 -7.08
N GLU A 205 -32.68 -16.18 -7.55
CA GLU A 205 -31.23 -16.26 -7.46
C GLU A 205 -30.62 -16.39 -8.85
N ARG A 206 -29.43 -15.81 -8.99
CA ARG A 206 -28.55 -16.03 -10.15
C ARG A 206 -27.28 -16.69 -9.65
N VAL A 207 -27.06 -17.93 -10.05
CA VAL A 207 -25.88 -18.70 -9.62
C VAL A 207 -24.90 -18.79 -10.77
N GLU A 208 -23.71 -18.23 -10.55
CA GLU A 208 -22.56 -18.29 -11.47
C GLU A 208 -21.60 -19.37 -10.99
N GLU A 209 -21.40 -20.39 -11.82
CA GLU A 209 -20.36 -21.39 -11.70
C GLU A 209 -19.22 -21.04 -12.63
N GLY A 210 -18.11 -20.52 -12.03
CA GLY A 210 -17.00 -19.97 -12.77
C GLY A 210 -16.11 -21.03 -13.40
N MET A 211 -15.55 -20.68 -14.55
CA MET A 211 -14.55 -21.45 -15.27
C MET A 211 -13.25 -20.66 -15.35
N PRO A 212 -12.06 -21.31 -15.37
CA PRO A 212 -10.79 -20.63 -15.52
C PRO A 212 -10.78 -19.66 -16.71
N ALA A 213 -10.39 -18.42 -16.46
CA ALA A 213 -10.28 -17.33 -17.43
C ALA A 213 -8.94 -16.63 -17.29
N ASP A 214 -8.58 -15.81 -18.28
CA ASP A 214 -7.26 -15.20 -18.34
C ASP A 214 -7.12 -14.00 -17.39
N ALA A 215 -5.96 -13.94 -16.76
CA ALA A 215 -5.49 -12.77 -16.05
C ALA A 215 -4.07 -12.43 -16.51
N THR A 216 -3.90 -11.25 -17.10
CA THR A 216 -2.62 -10.76 -17.63
C THR A 216 -2.44 -9.29 -17.27
N ASN A 217 -1.34 -9.00 -16.61
CA ASN A 217 -1.01 -7.64 -16.17
C ASN A 217 0.46 -7.34 -16.42
N ILE A 218 0.76 -6.13 -16.88
CA ILE A 218 2.10 -5.61 -17.07
C ILE A 218 2.21 -4.29 -16.33
N ASN A 219 3.11 -4.25 -15.34
CA ASN A 219 3.47 -3.03 -14.63
C ASN A 219 4.91 -2.65 -14.98
N ASN A 220 5.15 -1.37 -15.22
CA ASN A 220 6.48 -0.80 -15.35
C ASN A 220 6.55 0.52 -14.60
N TRP A 221 7.48 0.63 -13.68
CA TRP A 221 7.81 1.87 -13.02
C TRP A 221 9.25 2.25 -13.32
N THR A 222 9.46 3.50 -13.73
CA THR A 222 10.80 4.06 -13.98
C THR A 222 10.90 5.40 -13.29
N SER A 223 12.02 5.67 -12.66
CA SER A 223 12.32 7.00 -12.12
C SER A 223 13.76 7.43 -12.39
N MET A 224 13.94 8.73 -12.52
CA MET A 224 15.24 9.40 -12.57
C MET A 224 15.24 10.49 -11.53
N SER A 225 16.25 10.55 -10.68
CA SER A 225 16.35 11.60 -9.68
C SER A 225 17.72 12.25 -9.63
N TYR A 226 17.72 13.50 -9.26
CA TYR A 226 18.90 14.30 -8.92
C TYR A 226 18.73 14.89 -7.55
N SER A 227 19.74 14.81 -6.70
CA SER A 227 19.77 15.54 -5.45
C SER A 227 21.09 16.28 -5.26
N PHE A 228 20.99 17.48 -4.67
CA PHE A 228 22.13 18.27 -4.18
C PHE A 228 21.97 18.44 -2.68
N THR A 229 22.93 17.95 -1.91
CA THR A 229 22.89 17.98 -0.44
C THR A 229 24.06 18.76 0.13
N ASP A 230 23.77 19.90 0.79
CA ASP A 230 24.67 20.55 1.72
C ASP A 230 24.12 20.34 3.14
N PRO A 231 24.65 19.36 3.93
CA PRO A 231 24.01 18.89 5.16
C PRO A 231 23.68 19.98 6.16
N ASP A 232 24.51 21.05 6.22
CA ASP A 232 24.36 22.14 7.17
C ASP A 232 23.45 23.27 6.66
N LYS A 233 23.19 23.32 5.35
CA LYS A 233 22.52 24.46 4.73
C LYS A 233 21.24 24.11 3.99
N GLN A 234 21.29 23.14 3.06
CA GLN A 234 20.17 22.92 2.15
C GLN A 234 20.19 21.54 1.49
N LEU A 235 19.02 21.12 1.03
CA LEU A 235 18.81 19.97 0.17
C LEU A 235 17.88 20.39 -0.97
N LEU A 236 18.30 20.15 -2.22
CA LEU A 236 17.46 20.18 -3.40
C LEU A 236 17.30 18.74 -3.90
N PHE A 237 16.09 18.34 -4.22
CA PHE A 237 15.78 17.05 -4.83
C PHE A 237 14.78 17.25 -5.96
N VAL A 238 15.07 16.65 -7.12
CA VAL A 238 14.20 16.66 -8.30
C VAL A 238 14.08 15.21 -8.78
N GLN A 239 12.86 14.74 -8.99
CA GLN A 239 12.58 13.41 -9.51
C GLN A 239 11.54 13.47 -10.62
N ALA A 240 11.88 12.90 -11.76
CA ALA A 240 10.92 12.55 -12.80
C ALA A 240 10.63 11.04 -12.68
N SER A 241 9.37 10.68 -12.68
CA SER A 241 8.95 9.27 -12.63
C SER A 241 7.82 9.01 -13.60
N MET A 242 7.69 7.77 -14.04
CA MET A 242 6.57 7.29 -14.82
C MET A 242 6.16 5.91 -14.33
N TYR A 243 4.86 5.71 -14.22
CA TYR A 243 4.26 4.41 -13.92
C TYR A 243 3.32 4.03 -15.05
N TYR A 244 3.58 2.90 -15.67
CA TYR A 244 2.72 2.29 -16.68
C TYR A 244 2.09 1.04 -16.10
N ASN A 245 0.77 0.95 -16.18
CA ASN A 245 0.01 -0.24 -15.83
C ASN A 245 -0.85 -0.63 -17.03
N ASN A 246 -0.81 -1.89 -17.40
CA ASN A 246 -1.68 -2.47 -18.43
C ASN A 246 -2.20 -3.81 -17.95
N THR A 247 -3.45 -3.83 -17.51
CA THR A 247 -4.23 -5.04 -17.27
C THR A 247 -4.90 -5.42 -18.58
N LYS A 248 -4.24 -6.25 -19.38
CA LYS A 248 -4.73 -6.66 -20.69
C LYS A 248 -5.94 -7.58 -20.58
N HIS A 249 -5.90 -8.50 -19.63
CA HIS A 249 -6.97 -9.44 -19.31
C HIS A 249 -7.18 -9.48 -17.79
N ASN A 250 -8.41 -9.30 -17.38
CA ASN A 250 -8.92 -9.56 -16.03
C ASN A 250 -10.31 -10.16 -16.21
N ASP A 251 -10.33 -11.35 -16.83
CA ASP A 251 -11.51 -11.91 -17.41
C ASP A 251 -12.16 -12.92 -16.46
N TYR A 252 -13.48 -13.03 -16.54
CA TYR A 252 -14.27 -14.07 -15.89
C TYR A 252 -15.20 -14.69 -16.92
N LYS A 253 -15.40 -15.99 -16.82
CA LYS A 253 -16.38 -16.73 -17.59
C LYS A 253 -17.00 -17.83 -16.73
N GLY A 254 -18.20 -18.24 -17.06
CA GLY A 254 -18.89 -19.28 -16.31
C GLY A 254 -20.30 -19.55 -16.83
N ILE A 255 -20.94 -20.56 -16.24
CA ILE A 255 -22.34 -20.83 -16.44
C ILE A 255 -23.14 -20.08 -15.41
N LEU A 256 -24.08 -19.27 -15.87
CA LEU A 256 -25.00 -18.50 -15.04
C LEU A 256 -26.38 -19.16 -15.13
N THR A 257 -26.93 -19.57 -14.00
CA THR A 257 -28.28 -20.18 -13.91
C THR A 257 -29.22 -19.21 -13.20
N ASN A 258 -30.39 -18.94 -13.79
CA ASN A 258 -31.44 -18.14 -13.18
C ASN A 258 -32.47 -19.04 -12.56
N SER A 259 -32.67 -18.99 -11.24
CA SER A 259 -33.60 -19.87 -10.52
C SER A 259 -35.10 -19.66 -10.85
N ASP A 260 -35.43 -18.46 -11.33
CA ASP A 260 -36.81 -18.06 -11.65
C ASP A 260 -37.31 -18.72 -12.98
N THR A 261 -36.41 -18.74 -13.97
CA THR A 261 -36.76 -19.27 -15.31
C THR A 261 -36.15 -20.65 -15.58
N GLY A 262 -35.20 -21.08 -14.78
CA GLY A 262 -34.39 -22.27 -15.06
C GLY A 262 -33.38 -22.09 -16.20
N ASN A 263 -33.35 -20.92 -16.84
CA ASN A 263 -32.48 -20.65 -17.96
C ASN A 263 -31.00 -20.65 -17.53
N ARG A 264 -30.18 -21.22 -18.41
CA ARG A 264 -28.72 -21.25 -18.27
C ARG A 264 -28.07 -20.36 -19.34
N PHE A 265 -27.02 -19.65 -18.95
CA PHE A 265 -26.32 -18.75 -19.86
C PHE A 265 -24.82 -19.01 -19.80
N MET A 266 -24.16 -18.99 -20.94
CA MET A 266 -22.70 -18.79 -21.00
C MET A 266 -22.40 -17.32 -20.76
N MET A 267 -21.78 -16.99 -19.63
CA MET A 267 -21.41 -15.64 -19.25
C MET A 267 -19.93 -15.39 -19.53
N ASN A 268 -19.63 -14.25 -20.17
CA ASN A 268 -18.27 -13.73 -20.30
C ASN A 268 -18.23 -12.29 -19.79
N ASP A 269 -17.25 -11.98 -18.95
CA ASP A 269 -17.00 -10.66 -18.38
C ASP A 269 -15.52 -10.30 -18.64
N ILE A 270 -15.24 -9.68 -19.79
CA ILE A 270 -13.91 -9.35 -20.29
C ILE A 270 -13.58 -7.93 -19.88
N ASN A 271 -12.49 -7.77 -19.11
CA ASN A 271 -12.09 -6.49 -18.55
C ASN A 271 -10.65 -6.17 -18.91
N SER A 272 -10.41 -4.94 -19.35
CA SER A 272 -9.08 -4.40 -19.56
C SER A 272 -8.94 -2.98 -19.03
N SER A 273 -7.74 -2.60 -18.63
CA SER A 273 -7.43 -1.22 -18.25
C SER A 273 -5.97 -0.88 -18.49
N GLU A 274 -5.73 0.34 -18.93
CA GLU A 274 -4.40 0.89 -19.14
C GLU A 274 -4.30 2.26 -18.52
N SER A 275 -3.16 2.56 -17.91
CA SER A 275 -2.85 3.90 -17.41
C SER A 275 -1.36 4.21 -17.50
N PHE A 276 -1.05 5.47 -17.75
CA PHE A 276 0.30 6.01 -17.79
C PHE A 276 0.39 7.25 -16.91
N ASN A 277 1.28 7.25 -15.92
CA ASN A 277 1.35 8.26 -14.88
C ASN A 277 2.73 8.94 -14.83
N PRO A 278 3.07 9.86 -15.73
CA PRO A 278 4.25 10.70 -15.59
C PRO A 278 4.07 11.71 -14.46
N SER A 279 5.12 11.89 -13.66
CA SER A 279 5.14 12.78 -12.51
C SER A 279 6.48 13.49 -12.38
N LEU A 280 6.44 14.76 -11.96
CA LEU A 280 7.61 15.56 -11.60
C LEU A 280 7.46 16.01 -10.14
N ASP A 281 8.46 15.72 -9.32
CA ASP A 281 8.56 16.07 -7.90
C ASP A 281 9.77 16.97 -7.68
N ILE A 282 9.55 18.16 -7.12
CA ILE A 282 10.58 19.12 -6.76
C ILE A 282 10.48 19.39 -5.27
N TYR A 283 11.56 19.12 -4.56
CA TYR A 283 11.65 19.37 -3.13
C TYR A 283 12.85 20.26 -2.79
N TYR A 284 12.62 21.24 -1.92
CA TYR A 284 13.67 22.09 -1.41
C TYR A 284 13.58 22.22 0.11
N GLN A 285 14.72 22.06 0.78
CA GLN A 285 14.86 22.23 2.22
C GLN A 285 15.95 23.26 2.51
N ARG A 286 15.68 24.15 3.47
CA ARG A 286 16.64 25.13 3.96
C ARG A 286 16.78 25.01 5.46
N ASN A 287 18.01 24.74 5.93
CA ASN A 287 18.37 24.80 7.32
C ASN A 287 18.67 26.27 7.68
N LEU A 288 17.96 26.80 8.68
CA LEU A 288 18.14 28.13 9.20
C LEU A 288 18.88 28.06 10.53
N LYS A 289 19.41 29.23 10.98
CA LYS A 289 20.07 29.34 12.30
C LYS A 289 19.11 28.97 13.44
N LYS A 290 19.65 28.59 14.61
CA LYS A 290 18.89 28.28 15.83
C LYS A 290 17.91 27.12 15.67
N ASN A 291 18.32 26.04 14.98
CA ASN A 291 17.54 24.80 14.77
C ASN A 291 16.15 25.05 14.16
N GLN A 292 16.11 25.84 13.11
CA GLN A 292 14.93 26.10 12.30
C GLN A 292 15.08 25.44 10.94
N LEU A 293 13.96 25.06 10.33
CA LEU A 293 13.91 24.38 9.05
C LEU A 293 12.72 24.88 8.25
N LEU A 294 12.95 25.18 6.97
CA LEU A 294 11.92 25.45 5.98
C LEU A 294 11.94 24.33 4.94
N LEU A 295 10.76 23.88 4.55
CA LEU A 295 10.53 22.79 3.62
C LEU A 295 9.53 23.23 2.56
N PHE A 296 9.81 22.91 1.30
CA PHE A 296 8.92 23.16 0.17
C PHE A 296 8.88 21.93 -0.70
N ASN A 297 7.70 21.56 -1.16
CA ASN A 297 7.52 20.44 -2.09
C ASN A 297 6.43 20.77 -3.11
N VAL A 298 6.70 20.54 -4.39
CA VAL A 298 5.73 20.67 -5.47
C VAL A 298 5.77 19.40 -6.31
N VAL A 299 4.61 18.79 -6.51
CA VAL A 299 4.46 17.58 -7.33
C VAL A 299 3.35 17.78 -8.35
N GLY A 300 3.68 17.56 -9.61
CA GLY A 300 2.73 17.52 -10.73
C GLY A 300 2.64 16.11 -11.31
N THR A 301 1.41 15.61 -11.55
CA THR A 301 1.17 14.29 -12.15
C THR A 301 0.08 14.41 -13.21
N VAL A 302 0.26 13.72 -14.32
CA VAL A 302 -0.76 13.55 -15.38
C VAL A 302 -1.07 12.06 -15.47
N THR A 303 -2.35 11.70 -15.60
CA THR A 303 -2.80 10.30 -15.70
C THR A 303 -3.80 10.14 -16.83
N PRO A 304 -3.35 9.93 -18.08
CA PRO A 304 -4.20 9.33 -19.11
C PRO A 304 -4.49 7.87 -18.75
N SER A 305 -5.73 7.46 -18.96
CA SER A 305 -6.19 6.11 -18.66
C SER A 305 -7.31 5.67 -19.61
N ASN A 306 -7.32 4.39 -19.96
CA ASN A 306 -8.38 3.75 -20.71
C ASN A 306 -8.87 2.54 -19.92
N SER A 307 -10.17 2.30 -19.92
CA SER A 307 -10.77 1.11 -19.32
C SER A 307 -11.90 0.62 -20.20
N SER A 308 -11.96 -0.69 -20.43
CA SER A 308 -13.06 -1.30 -21.15
C SER A 308 -13.58 -2.54 -20.43
N ARG A 309 -14.87 -2.75 -20.57
CA ARG A 309 -15.55 -3.97 -20.14
C ARG A 309 -16.51 -4.39 -21.22
N LYS A 310 -16.44 -5.69 -21.58
CA LYS A 310 -17.44 -6.34 -22.41
C LYS A 310 -18.07 -7.49 -21.62
N TYR A 311 -19.37 -7.38 -21.37
CA TYR A 311 -20.14 -8.37 -20.64
C TYR A 311 -21.19 -8.96 -21.56
N THR A 312 -21.21 -10.30 -21.70
CA THR A 312 -22.18 -11.02 -22.54
C THR A 312 -22.79 -12.20 -21.81
N GLU A 313 -24.07 -12.46 -22.05
CA GLU A 313 -24.79 -13.66 -21.64
C GLU A 313 -25.40 -14.28 -22.89
N PHE A 314 -25.01 -15.50 -23.24
CA PHE A 314 -25.59 -16.30 -24.31
C PHE A 314 -26.48 -17.37 -23.69
N LEU A 315 -27.74 -17.40 -24.07
CA LEU A 315 -28.66 -18.48 -23.64
C LEU A 315 -28.13 -19.82 -24.13
N LEU A 316 -28.15 -20.81 -23.29
CA LEU A 316 -27.78 -22.21 -23.65
C LEU A 316 -29.02 -23.01 -23.95
N ASP A 317 -28.96 -23.86 -24.98
CA ASP A 317 -29.93 -24.88 -25.21
C ASP A 317 -29.73 -26.09 -24.28
N ASP A 318 -30.57 -27.11 -24.43
CA ASP A 318 -30.51 -28.34 -23.61
C ASP A 318 -29.21 -29.15 -23.83
N GLU A 319 -28.55 -28.98 -24.98
CA GLU A 319 -27.26 -29.58 -25.33
C GLU A 319 -26.07 -28.75 -24.90
N GLY A 320 -26.30 -27.55 -24.32
CA GLY A 320 -25.26 -26.63 -23.84
C GLY A 320 -24.61 -25.81 -24.95
N GLN A 321 -25.24 -25.67 -26.12
CA GLN A 321 -24.79 -24.83 -27.21
C GLN A 321 -25.25 -23.38 -26.98
N ASN A 322 -24.43 -22.41 -27.40
CA ASN A 322 -24.80 -21.00 -27.34
C ASN A 322 -25.87 -20.69 -28.40
N LEU A 323 -26.97 -20.12 -27.95
CA LEU A 323 -27.97 -19.47 -28.78
C LEU A 323 -27.61 -17.96 -28.94
N ASP A 324 -28.60 -17.12 -29.27
CA ASP A 324 -28.43 -15.70 -29.40
C ASP A 324 -28.04 -15.04 -28.07
N ALA A 325 -27.29 -13.93 -28.16
CA ALA A 325 -26.91 -13.17 -27.01
C ALA A 325 -28.16 -12.52 -26.37
N SER A 326 -28.46 -12.89 -25.14
CA SER A 326 -29.52 -12.25 -24.34
C SER A 326 -29.09 -10.94 -23.71
N THR A 327 -27.78 -10.76 -23.51
CA THR A 327 -27.16 -9.55 -22.94
C THR A 327 -25.83 -9.30 -23.66
N ASP A 328 -25.63 -8.09 -24.16
CA ASP A 328 -24.34 -7.61 -24.69
C ASP A 328 -24.12 -6.15 -24.24
N ILE A 329 -23.25 -5.97 -23.27
CA ILE A 329 -22.93 -4.68 -22.69
C ILE A 329 -21.47 -4.37 -22.98
N ASN A 330 -21.23 -3.24 -23.64
CA ASN A 330 -19.90 -2.73 -23.91
C ASN A 330 -19.75 -1.35 -23.24
N THR A 331 -18.74 -1.20 -22.39
CA THR A 331 -18.46 0.04 -21.66
C THR A 331 -17.00 0.40 -21.86
N ARG A 332 -16.74 1.60 -22.41
CA ARG A 332 -15.39 2.19 -22.45
C ARG A 332 -15.36 3.49 -21.70
N ILE A 333 -14.23 3.77 -21.07
CA ILE A 333 -13.97 5.04 -20.38
C ILE A 333 -12.57 5.49 -20.77
N ASN A 334 -12.50 6.66 -21.43
CA ASN A 334 -11.26 7.36 -21.72
C ASN A 334 -11.09 8.47 -20.69
N GLY A 335 -10.10 8.35 -19.84
CA GLY A 335 -9.86 9.26 -18.73
C GLY A 335 -8.58 10.07 -18.91
N LYS A 336 -8.59 11.32 -18.44
CA LYS A 336 -7.39 12.13 -18.30
C LYS A 336 -7.49 12.95 -17.00
N SER A 337 -6.58 12.67 -16.08
CA SER A 337 -6.55 13.34 -14.78
C SER A 337 -5.24 14.10 -14.59
N TYR A 338 -5.31 15.22 -13.89
CA TYR A 338 -4.18 16.06 -13.50
C TYR A 338 -4.19 16.23 -11.99
N ARG A 339 -3.03 16.15 -11.39
CA ARG A 339 -2.86 16.41 -9.96
C ARG A 339 -1.72 17.38 -9.73
N LEU A 340 -1.96 18.38 -8.89
CA LEU A 340 -0.94 19.28 -8.38
C LEU A 340 -0.97 19.29 -6.86
N VAL A 341 0.18 19.11 -6.23
CA VAL A 341 0.36 19.30 -4.79
C VAL A 341 1.45 20.33 -4.57
N ALA A 342 1.20 21.29 -3.69
CA ALA A 342 2.17 22.25 -3.23
C ALA A 342 2.11 22.34 -1.70
N GLU A 343 3.24 22.16 -1.02
CA GLU A 343 3.35 22.14 0.43
C GLU A 343 4.52 22.99 0.90
N ALA A 344 4.31 23.70 1.99
CA ALA A 344 5.33 24.46 2.69
C ALA A 344 5.22 24.25 4.20
N ASP A 345 6.30 23.79 4.82
CA ASP A 345 6.37 23.53 6.26
C ASP A 345 7.49 24.31 6.93
N TYR A 346 7.24 24.68 8.17
CA TYR A 346 8.23 25.26 9.09
C TYR A 346 8.36 24.38 10.32
N GLU A 347 9.60 24.12 10.73
CA GLU A 347 9.91 23.41 11.98
C GLU A 347 10.89 24.25 12.82
N LYS A 348 10.62 24.33 14.12
CA LYS A 348 11.51 24.91 15.12
C LYS A 348 11.70 23.94 16.27
N SER A 349 12.96 23.57 16.52
CA SER A 349 13.32 22.67 17.62
C SER A 349 14.02 23.42 18.75
N TRP A 350 13.61 23.12 19.99
CA TRP A 350 14.27 23.52 21.24
C TRP A 350 14.76 22.25 21.98
N LYS A 351 15.41 22.41 23.10
CA LYS A 351 15.97 21.28 23.88
C LYS A 351 14.94 20.20 24.21
N ASN A 352 13.75 20.62 24.69
CA ASN A 352 12.69 19.71 25.18
C ASN A 352 11.33 19.93 24.48
N SER A 353 11.31 20.67 23.37
CA SER A 353 10.06 20.91 22.64
C SER A 353 10.35 21.16 21.17
N ARG A 354 9.32 20.98 20.32
CA ARG A 354 9.36 21.23 18.89
C ARG A 354 8.00 21.74 18.43
N PHE A 355 8.02 22.75 17.61
CA PHE A 355 6.88 23.22 16.86
C PHE A 355 7.04 22.85 15.39
N THR A 356 5.98 22.34 14.77
CA THR A 356 5.89 22.09 13.33
C THR A 356 4.59 22.67 12.84
N GLY A 357 4.61 23.48 11.81
CA GLY A 357 3.41 24.01 11.18
C GLY A 357 3.59 24.05 9.68
N GLY A 358 2.48 23.93 8.94
CA GLY A 358 2.55 23.87 7.49
C GLY A 358 1.22 24.14 6.81
N ILE A 359 1.32 24.33 5.50
CA ILE A 359 0.19 24.50 4.60
C ILE A 359 0.41 23.63 3.37
N ARG A 360 -0.64 22.89 2.95
CA ARG A 360 -0.63 22.04 1.75
C ARG A 360 -1.88 22.30 0.92
N TYR A 361 -1.66 22.59 -0.35
CA TYR A 361 -2.68 22.60 -1.37
C TYR A 361 -2.61 21.32 -2.20
N THR A 362 -3.76 20.71 -2.48
CA THR A 362 -3.89 19.60 -3.43
C THR A 362 -5.05 19.90 -4.36
N GLY A 363 -4.79 19.96 -5.66
CA GLY A 363 -5.79 20.06 -6.71
C GLY A 363 -5.80 18.83 -7.59
N ASN A 364 -6.97 18.34 -7.93
CA ASN A 364 -7.19 17.28 -8.91
C ASN A 364 -8.27 17.71 -9.90
N TRP A 365 -8.03 17.43 -11.17
CA TRP A 365 -8.92 17.69 -12.29
C TRP A 365 -9.00 16.40 -13.10
N SER A 366 -10.18 15.84 -13.26
CA SER A 366 -10.41 14.61 -14.02
C SER A 366 -11.48 14.83 -15.05
N ASN A 367 -11.20 14.44 -16.29
CA ASN A 367 -12.14 14.38 -17.39
C ASN A 367 -12.27 12.93 -17.82
N SER A 368 -13.50 12.43 -17.89
CA SER A 368 -13.82 11.08 -18.34
C SER A 368 -14.80 11.16 -19.49
N GLU A 369 -14.53 10.43 -20.56
CA GLU A 369 -15.38 10.30 -21.73
C GLU A 369 -15.91 8.87 -21.80
N TYR A 370 -17.22 8.74 -22.02
CA TYR A 370 -17.97 7.49 -22.17
C TYR A 370 -18.49 7.42 -23.60
N PRO A 371 -17.72 6.85 -24.55
CA PRO A 371 -18.07 6.90 -25.97
C PRO A 371 -19.43 6.27 -26.30
N GLU A 372 -19.74 5.12 -25.68
CA GLU A 372 -21.02 4.41 -25.91
C GLU A 372 -22.24 5.21 -25.45
N LEU A 373 -22.06 6.05 -24.43
CA LEU A 373 -23.12 6.92 -23.90
C LEU A 373 -23.07 8.32 -24.50
N GLN A 374 -22.08 8.63 -25.33
CA GLN A 374 -21.79 9.96 -25.87
C GLN A 374 -21.73 11.06 -24.76
N GLN A 375 -21.22 10.68 -23.59
CA GLN A 375 -21.16 11.55 -22.42
C GLN A 375 -19.72 11.90 -22.05
N LYS A 376 -19.53 13.17 -21.61
CA LYS A 376 -18.27 13.64 -21.01
C LYS A 376 -18.56 14.13 -19.60
N TYR A 377 -17.70 13.75 -18.68
CA TYR A 377 -17.89 14.06 -17.27
C TYR A 377 -16.61 14.63 -16.68
N SER A 378 -16.73 15.79 -16.03
CA SER A 378 -15.60 16.47 -15.41
C SER A 378 -15.80 16.54 -13.90
N THR A 379 -14.74 16.18 -13.17
CA THR A 379 -14.69 16.31 -11.73
C THR A 379 -13.46 17.11 -11.32
N ARG A 380 -13.66 18.07 -10.44
CA ARG A 380 -12.58 18.86 -9.83
C ARG A 380 -12.71 18.79 -8.32
N TRP A 381 -11.62 18.49 -7.64
CA TRP A 381 -11.56 18.67 -6.20
C TRP A 381 -10.27 19.34 -5.75
N ASN A 382 -10.39 20.21 -4.76
CA ASN A 382 -9.29 20.94 -4.17
C ASN A 382 -9.32 20.74 -2.65
N ASN A 383 -8.15 20.65 -2.07
CA ASN A 383 -7.96 20.51 -0.64
C ASN A 383 -6.89 21.51 -0.18
N LEU A 384 -7.25 22.42 0.70
CA LEU A 384 -6.31 23.30 1.37
C LEU A 384 -6.23 22.89 2.84
N TYR A 385 -5.07 22.39 3.25
CA TYR A 385 -4.81 21.91 4.61
C TYR A 385 -3.76 22.79 5.28
N ALA A 386 -4.08 23.32 6.46
CA ALA A 386 -3.15 24.03 7.31
C ALA A 386 -3.11 23.36 8.69
N PHE A 387 -1.93 23.28 9.31
CA PHE A 387 -1.78 22.65 10.61
C PHE A 387 -0.68 23.30 11.46
N GLY A 388 -0.81 23.13 12.78
CA GLY A 388 0.20 23.38 13.77
C GLY A 388 0.26 22.25 14.78
N GLU A 389 1.45 21.78 15.12
CA GLU A 389 1.69 20.72 16.09
C GLU A 389 2.80 21.13 17.05
N TYR A 390 2.57 20.99 18.35
CA TYR A 390 3.55 21.27 19.40
C TYR A 390 3.82 20.01 20.21
N TRP A 391 5.06 19.52 20.15
CA TRP A 391 5.57 18.44 20.97
C TRP A 391 6.37 18.99 22.15
N ARG A 392 6.19 18.39 23.31
CA ARG A 392 6.94 18.72 24.53
C ARG A 392 7.26 17.48 25.35
N ARG A 393 8.47 17.44 25.89
CA ARG A 393 8.90 16.50 26.93
C ARG A 393 8.62 17.07 28.29
N ILE A 394 7.90 16.33 29.14
CA ILE A 394 7.52 16.69 30.50
C ILE A 394 8.27 15.76 31.44
N GLY A 395 9.27 16.30 32.13
CA GLY A 395 10.18 15.49 32.93
C GLY A 395 10.98 14.48 32.08
N SER A 396 11.37 13.35 32.68
CA SER A 396 12.14 12.30 31.99
C SER A 396 11.28 11.18 31.40
N LYS A 397 10.02 11.07 31.80
CA LYS A 397 9.17 9.91 31.52
C LYS A 397 8.00 10.17 30.58
N THR A 398 7.59 11.43 30.41
CA THR A 398 6.39 11.77 29.65
C THR A 398 6.72 12.63 28.44
N ASP A 399 6.15 12.28 27.29
CA ASP A 399 6.14 13.12 26.10
C ASP A 399 4.68 13.39 25.70
N MET A 400 4.37 14.62 25.29
CA MET A 400 3.04 15.03 24.87
C MET A 400 3.13 15.77 23.54
N THR A 401 2.18 15.48 22.66
CA THR A 401 1.98 16.20 21.38
C THR A 401 0.55 16.73 21.34
N LEU A 402 0.42 18.02 21.09
CA LEU A 402 -0.85 18.68 20.80
C LEU A 402 -0.79 19.20 19.36
N GLY A 403 -1.79 18.91 18.59
CA GLY A 403 -1.90 19.36 17.21
C GLY A 403 -3.30 19.84 16.88
N LEU A 404 -3.38 20.83 16.02
CA LEU A 404 -4.62 21.29 15.41
C LEU A 404 -4.36 21.53 13.92
N GLY A 405 -5.17 20.91 13.08
CA GLY A 405 -5.22 21.18 11.66
C GLY A 405 -6.61 21.63 11.25
N ALA A 406 -6.70 22.33 10.13
CA ALA A 406 -7.93 22.67 9.46
C ALA A 406 -7.81 22.32 7.97
N THR A 407 -8.80 21.64 7.43
CA THR A 407 -8.83 21.26 6.02
C THR A 407 -10.08 21.86 5.39
N HIS A 408 -9.91 22.65 4.35
CA HIS A 408 -10.98 23.09 3.46
C HIS A 408 -11.02 22.22 2.22
N TYR A 409 -12.12 21.49 2.03
CA TYR A 409 -12.39 20.70 0.84
C TYR A 409 -13.38 21.43 -0.05
N TYR A 410 -13.09 21.48 -1.33
CA TYR A 410 -14.00 21.90 -2.37
C TYR A 410 -14.02 20.84 -3.46
N ASN A 411 -15.20 20.36 -3.83
CA ASN A 411 -15.38 19.54 -5.02
C ASN A 411 -16.47 20.13 -5.93
N ARG A 412 -16.31 19.89 -7.22
CA ARG A 412 -17.31 20.16 -8.24
C ARG A 412 -17.36 18.97 -9.20
N THR A 413 -18.56 18.47 -9.42
CA THR A 413 -18.82 17.32 -10.27
C THR A 413 -20.03 17.65 -11.13
N GLY A 414 -19.81 17.89 -12.45
CA GLY A 414 -20.81 18.48 -13.31
C GLY A 414 -21.24 19.86 -12.80
N GLU A 415 -22.54 20.02 -12.51
CA GLU A 415 -23.12 21.26 -11.97
C GLU A 415 -23.11 21.30 -10.44
N VAL A 416 -22.96 20.17 -9.77
CA VAL A 416 -22.99 20.07 -8.30
C VAL A 416 -21.64 20.46 -7.71
N SER A 417 -21.66 21.35 -6.70
CA SER A 417 -20.47 21.72 -5.94
C SER A 417 -20.71 21.62 -4.45
N ASN A 418 -19.70 21.17 -3.71
CA ASN A 418 -19.70 21.05 -2.27
C ASN A 418 -18.43 21.69 -1.67
N SER A 419 -18.60 22.39 -0.56
CA SER A 419 -17.51 22.99 0.21
C SER A 419 -17.67 22.63 1.68
N THR A 420 -16.59 22.21 2.33
CA THR A 420 -16.62 21.77 3.74
C THR A 420 -15.29 22.07 4.42
N VAL A 421 -15.38 22.51 5.67
CA VAL A 421 -14.20 22.67 6.53
C VAL A 421 -14.23 21.63 7.63
N PHE A 422 -13.08 20.94 7.83
CA PHE A 422 -12.86 20.00 8.92
C PHE A 422 -11.77 20.49 9.84
N LEU A 423 -12.00 20.39 11.14
CA LEU A 423 -10.96 20.50 12.15
C LEU A 423 -10.34 19.12 12.40
N ARG A 424 -9.02 19.10 12.57
CA ARG A 424 -8.23 17.88 12.80
C ARG A 424 -7.43 18.01 14.10
N PRO A 425 -8.09 17.97 15.28
CA PRO A 425 -7.41 17.94 16.56
C PRO A 425 -6.64 16.63 16.72
N LYS A 426 -5.50 16.70 17.40
CA LYS A 426 -4.67 15.56 17.77
C LYS A 426 -4.10 15.75 19.17
N LEU A 427 -4.20 14.71 19.98
CA LEU A 427 -3.51 14.57 21.25
C LEU A 427 -2.78 13.22 21.26
N SER A 428 -1.48 13.24 21.52
CA SER A 428 -0.70 12.02 21.76
C SER A 428 0.04 12.17 23.09
N VAL A 429 -0.11 11.21 23.98
CA VAL A 429 0.60 11.15 25.27
C VAL A 429 1.34 9.82 25.32
N ARG A 430 2.61 9.86 25.68
CA ARG A 430 3.44 8.70 25.93
C ARG A 430 4.04 8.79 27.32
N TYR A 431 3.84 7.76 28.14
CA TYR A 431 4.38 7.63 29.47
C TYR A 431 5.26 6.40 29.59
N ARG A 432 6.47 6.56 30.07
CA ARG A 432 7.49 5.51 30.25
C ARG A 432 7.81 5.37 31.74
N PRO A 433 7.10 4.52 32.48
CA PRO A 433 7.40 4.26 33.90
C PRO A 433 8.80 3.66 34.09
N SER A 434 9.24 2.83 33.13
CA SER A 434 10.56 2.18 33.12
C SER A 434 11.15 2.15 31.70
N ASN A 435 12.41 1.68 31.57
CA ASN A 435 13.03 1.48 30.27
C ASN A 435 12.38 0.32 29.47
N ALA A 436 11.71 -0.58 30.13
CA ALA A 436 11.06 -1.74 29.52
C ALA A 436 9.60 -1.47 29.13
N SER A 437 8.90 -0.55 29.80
CA SER A 437 7.45 -0.36 29.68
C SER A 437 7.10 1.00 29.10
N THR A 438 6.11 1.05 28.20
CA THR A 438 5.59 2.29 27.62
C THR A 438 4.06 2.23 27.51
N PHE A 439 3.38 3.27 27.98
CA PHE A 439 1.96 3.51 27.76
C PHE A 439 1.79 4.62 26.72
N LYS A 440 0.82 4.47 25.82
CA LYS A 440 0.49 5.47 24.79
C LYS A 440 -1.02 5.68 24.74
N LEU A 441 -1.40 6.95 24.60
CA LEU A 441 -2.77 7.39 24.30
C LEU A 441 -2.70 8.28 23.06
N ASN A 442 -3.51 7.98 22.04
CA ASN A 442 -3.65 8.80 20.84
C ASN A 442 -5.13 9.09 20.60
N LEU A 443 -5.47 10.37 20.51
CA LEU A 443 -6.80 10.86 20.15
C LEU A 443 -6.65 11.74 18.91
N SER A 444 -7.47 11.52 17.89
CA SER A 444 -7.44 12.32 16.67
C SER A 444 -8.78 12.32 15.95
N SER A 445 -9.00 13.32 15.11
CA SER A 445 -10.07 13.27 14.12
C SER A 445 -9.58 13.73 12.73
N TYR A 446 -10.25 13.26 11.69
CA TYR A 446 -9.96 13.62 10.32
C TYR A 446 -11.21 13.54 9.44
N GLY A 447 -11.22 14.34 8.37
CA GLY A 447 -12.27 14.33 7.36
C GLY A 447 -11.96 13.32 6.26
N ASN A 448 -13.01 12.68 5.73
CA ASN A 448 -12.95 11.79 4.57
C ASN A 448 -13.79 12.40 3.45
N THR A 449 -13.29 12.28 2.23
CA THR A 449 -13.94 12.76 1.02
C THR A 449 -14.46 11.62 0.16
N PRO A 450 -15.55 11.78 -0.60
CA PRO A 450 -15.93 10.79 -1.59
C PRO A 450 -14.86 10.69 -2.69
N SER A 451 -14.70 9.47 -3.24
CA SER A 451 -13.85 9.24 -4.42
C SER A 451 -14.50 9.78 -5.70
N ILE A 452 -13.70 9.93 -6.77
CA ILE A 452 -14.23 10.36 -8.07
C ILE A 452 -15.33 9.40 -8.55
N SER A 453 -15.12 8.09 -8.43
CA SER A 453 -16.10 7.07 -8.84
C SER A 453 -17.41 7.16 -8.05
N GLN A 454 -17.35 7.45 -6.75
CA GLN A 454 -18.55 7.65 -5.92
C GLN A 454 -19.33 8.92 -6.31
N LEU A 455 -18.66 9.94 -6.84
CA LEU A 455 -19.29 11.19 -7.27
C LEU A 455 -19.80 11.15 -8.71
N THR A 456 -19.24 10.29 -9.58
CA THR A 456 -19.53 10.25 -11.02
C THR A 456 -20.95 9.76 -11.27
N ASN A 457 -21.87 10.66 -11.61
CA ASN A 457 -23.29 10.38 -11.84
C ASN A 457 -23.57 9.91 -13.28
N VAL A 458 -22.78 8.93 -13.76
CA VAL A 458 -22.97 8.29 -15.07
C VAL A 458 -23.50 6.87 -14.85
N ARG A 459 -24.61 6.54 -15.53
CA ARG A 459 -25.24 5.22 -15.46
C ARG A 459 -24.38 4.22 -16.23
N GLN A 460 -23.88 3.19 -15.56
CA GLN A 460 -23.13 2.10 -16.17
C GLN A 460 -23.90 0.79 -15.94
N GLN A 461 -24.34 0.16 -17.01
CA GLN A 461 -25.01 -1.14 -16.93
C GLN A 461 -24.02 -2.19 -16.47
N ILE A 462 -24.38 -2.94 -15.42
CA ILE A 462 -23.59 -4.05 -14.88
C ILE A 462 -23.99 -5.37 -15.54
N ASP A 463 -25.28 -5.62 -15.58
CA ASP A 463 -25.95 -6.74 -16.23
C ASP A 463 -27.38 -6.34 -16.61
N ASN A 464 -28.22 -7.29 -16.96
CA ASN A 464 -29.61 -7.00 -17.38
C ASN A 464 -30.51 -6.45 -16.26
N ALA A 465 -30.13 -6.57 -14.98
CA ALA A 465 -30.93 -6.15 -13.84
C ALA A 465 -30.27 -5.04 -13.01
N GLN A 466 -28.97 -4.82 -13.15
CA GLN A 466 -28.22 -3.96 -12.26
C GLN A 466 -27.50 -2.82 -12.99
N VAL A 467 -27.57 -1.62 -12.43
CA VAL A 467 -26.89 -0.41 -12.90
C VAL A 467 -26.03 0.14 -11.77
N SER A 468 -24.81 0.53 -12.06
CA SER A 468 -23.94 1.27 -11.15
C SER A 468 -23.97 2.76 -11.50
N MET A 469 -24.11 3.62 -10.48
CA MET A 469 -24.12 5.07 -10.64
C MET A 469 -23.62 5.74 -9.38
N GLY A 470 -22.67 6.69 -9.49
CA GLY A 470 -22.26 7.51 -8.36
C GLY A 470 -23.34 8.50 -7.93
N ASN A 471 -23.04 9.27 -6.89
CA ASN A 471 -23.94 10.30 -6.35
C ASN A 471 -23.15 11.61 -6.13
N ALA A 472 -23.40 12.59 -7.00
CA ALA A 472 -22.75 13.91 -6.94
C ALA A 472 -23.09 14.71 -5.66
N ASN A 473 -24.17 14.36 -4.95
CA ASN A 473 -24.64 15.03 -3.73
C ASN A 473 -23.97 14.51 -2.44
N LEU A 474 -23.06 13.58 -2.53
CA LEU A 474 -22.34 13.05 -1.37
C LEU A 474 -21.60 14.15 -0.62
N LYS A 475 -21.73 14.09 0.71
CA LYS A 475 -21.03 15.00 1.61
C LYS A 475 -19.84 14.30 2.24
N ASN A 476 -18.81 15.06 2.50
CA ASN A 476 -17.67 14.58 3.29
C ASN A 476 -18.12 14.16 4.69
N TYR A 477 -17.37 13.24 5.33
CA TYR A 477 -17.69 12.79 6.68
C TYR A 477 -16.46 12.80 7.60
N THR A 478 -16.70 12.76 8.93
CA THR A 478 -15.63 12.81 9.94
C THR A 478 -15.43 11.46 10.60
N THR A 479 -14.16 11.09 10.81
CA THR A 479 -13.76 9.95 11.63
C THR A 479 -13.06 10.43 12.89
N TYR A 480 -13.49 9.92 14.05
CA TYR A 480 -12.84 10.09 15.34
C TYR A 480 -12.14 8.80 15.71
N ARG A 481 -10.87 8.89 16.11
CA ARG A 481 -10.03 7.74 16.48
C ARG A 481 -9.49 7.92 17.88
N SER A 482 -9.64 6.88 18.69
CA SER A 482 -9.05 6.73 20.02
C SER A 482 -8.23 5.46 20.06
N GLN A 483 -6.98 5.53 20.54
CA GLN A 483 -6.09 4.39 20.64
C GLN A 483 -5.35 4.40 21.97
N VAL A 484 -5.34 3.25 22.64
CA VAL A 484 -4.56 2.98 23.84
C VAL A 484 -3.62 1.82 23.57
N GLN A 485 -2.37 1.92 24.00
CA GLN A 485 -1.36 0.89 23.78
C GLN A 485 -0.45 0.77 25.00
N TYR A 486 -0.17 -0.49 25.40
CA TYR A 486 0.87 -0.85 26.35
C TYR A 486 1.95 -1.64 25.62
N GLU A 487 3.22 -1.31 25.85
CA GLU A 487 4.37 -1.97 25.25
C GLU A 487 5.32 -2.46 26.32
N LEU A 488 5.90 -3.65 26.08
CA LEU A 488 6.97 -4.24 26.87
C LEU A 488 8.14 -4.60 25.95
N SER A 489 9.36 -4.19 26.33
CA SER A 489 10.60 -4.51 25.60
C SER A 489 11.68 -4.92 26.60
N LYS A 490 12.16 -6.17 26.55
CA LYS A 490 13.19 -6.68 27.46
C LYS A 490 14.11 -7.66 26.74
N GLY A 491 15.36 -7.29 26.53
CA GLY A 491 16.31 -8.11 25.79
C GLY A 491 15.86 -8.35 24.35
N ALA A 492 15.81 -9.59 23.94
CA ALA A 492 15.31 -9.99 22.61
C ALA A 492 13.77 -9.96 22.50
N PHE A 493 13.06 -9.89 23.62
CA PHE A 493 11.59 -9.88 23.64
C PHE A 493 11.02 -8.48 23.43
N TYR A 494 10.03 -8.37 22.55
CA TYR A 494 9.17 -7.21 22.36
C TYR A 494 7.71 -7.65 22.27
N GLY A 495 6.81 -6.93 22.93
CA GLY A 495 5.38 -7.19 22.83
C GLY A 495 4.54 -5.94 23.06
N TYR A 496 3.30 -5.95 22.59
CA TYR A 496 2.30 -4.92 22.93
C TYR A 496 0.88 -5.46 22.97
N LEU A 497 0.06 -4.72 23.72
CA LEU A 497 -1.40 -4.78 23.70
C LEU A 497 -1.90 -3.44 23.17
N ARG A 498 -2.83 -3.45 22.21
CA ARG A 498 -3.40 -2.23 21.62
C ARG A 498 -4.91 -2.37 21.44
N GLY A 499 -5.64 -1.33 21.86
CA GLY A 499 -7.04 -1.14 21.58
C GLY A 499 -7.24 0.13 20.74
N THR A 500 -7.96 0.03 19.63
CA THR A 500 -8.31 1.15 18.75
C THR A 500 -9.82 1.19 18.56
N TYR A 501 -10.42 2.35 18.74
CA TYR A 501 -11.80 2.61 18.43
C TYR A 501 -11.90 3.71 17.38
N ARG A 502 -12.70 3.47 16.32
CA ARG A 502 -13.05 4.46 15.29
C ARG A 502 -14.55 4.66 15.25
N TYR A 503 -14.95 5.92 15.31
CA TYR A 503 -16.32 6.35 15.10
C TYR A 503 -16.39 7.17 13.83
N HIS A 504 -17.20 6.73 12.87
CA HIS A 504 -17.43 7.41 11.61
C HIS A 504 -18.79 8.11 11.67
N HIS A 505 -18.79 9.43 11.60
CA HIS A 505 -20.01 10.23 11.61
C HIS A 505 -20.48 10.50 10.19
N LYS A 506 -21.65 9.99 9.80
CA LYS A 506 -22.24 10.07 8.47
C LYS A 506 -21.37 9.48 7.35
N PRO A 507 -20.84 8.25 7.50
CA PRO A 507 -19.96 7.64 6.52
C PRO A 507 -20.67 7.46 5.17
N ILE A 508 -19.86 7.47 4.10
CA ILE A 508 -20.33 7.14 2.75
C ILE A 508 -20.28 5.61 2.63
N MET A 509 -21.43 5.00 2.36
CA MET A 509 -21.57 3.56 2.15
C MET A 509 -22.44 3.29 0.94
N GLU A 510 -22.37 2.08 0.41
CA GLU A 510 -23.20 1.64 -0.71
C GLU A 510 -24.69 1.74 -0.34
N TYR A 511 -25.51 2.09 -1.32
CA TYR A 511 -26.94 2.18 -1.23
C TYR A 511 -27.56 1.65 -2.50
N LYS A 512 -28.52 0.70 -2.39
CA LYS A 512 -29.21 0.11 -3.52
C LYS A 512 -30.70 0.38 -3.43
N TYR A 513 -31.33 0.64 -4.57
CA TYR A 513 -32.77 0.89 -4.68
C TYR A 513 -33.30 0.47 -6.05
N TRP A 514 -34.60 0.25 -6.14
CA TRP A 514 -35.29 0.00 -7.38
C TRP A 514 -35.60 1.29 -8.14
N GLU A 515 -35.38 1.28 -9.45
CA GLU A 515 -35.83 2.30 -10.39
C GLU A 515 -36.36 1.59 -11.65
N GLY A 516 -37.70 1.50 -11.80
CA GLY A 516 -38.32 0.62 -12.79
C GLY A 516 -37.92 -0.83 -12.56
N ASP A 517 -37.42 -1.47 -13.64
CA ASP A 517 -36.99 -2.86 -13.60
C ASP A 517 -35.49 -3.05 -13.21
N ASN A 518 -34.79 -1.97 -12.92
CA ASN A 518 -33.37 -2.00 -12.58
C ASN A 518 -33.13 -1.73 -11.09
N ILE A 519 -32.16 -2.42 -10.54
CA ILE A 519 -31.56 -2.11 -9.25
C ILE A 519 -30.38 -1.16 -9.47
N ILE A 520 -30.48 0.02 -8.89
CA ILE A 520 -29.42 1.03 -8.93
C ILE A 520 -28.53 0.84 -7.72
N SER A 521 -27.27 0.51 -7.97
CA SER A 521 -26.20 0.53 -6.97
C SER A 521 -25.53 1.90 -6.96
N SER A 522 -25.63 2.62 -5.86
CA SER A 522 -25.11 3.98 -5.68
C SER A 522 -24.52 4.14 -4.27
N TYR A 523 -24.28 5.36 -3.85
CA TYR A 523 -23.70 5.69 -2.55
C TYR A 523 -24.52 6.75 -1.84
N ALA A 524 -24.58 6.67 -0.51
CA ALA A 524 -25.23 7.65 0.35
C ALA A 524 -24.44 7.92 1.62
N ASN A 525 -24.67 9.08 2.24
CA ASN A 525 -24.21 9.29 3.62
C ASN A 525 -25.20 8.59 4.57
N HIS A 526 -24.69 7.62 5.33
CA HIS A 526 -25.47 6.83 6.28
C HIS A 526 -25.35 7.39 7.70
N LYS A 527 -26.01 6.75 8.70
CA LYS A 527 -26.06 7.27 10.07
C LYS A 527 -24.67 7.33 10.74
N ASN A 528 -24.08 6.19 10.99
CA ASN A 528 -22.74 6.09 11.59
C ASN A 528 -22.15 4.69 11.45
N ALA A 529 -20.85 4.57 11.76
CA ALA A 529 -20.19 3.28 11.85
C ALA A 529 -19.20 3.25 13.02
N HIS A 530 -19.11 2.12 13.69
CA HIS A 530 -18.19 1.86 14.79
C HIS A 530 -17.28 0.71 14.42
N VAL A 531 -15.97 0.90 14.62
CA VAL A 531 -14.96 -0.13 14.42
C VAL A 531 -14.11 -0.24 15.67
N PHE A 532 -14.15 -1.40 16.31
CA PHE A 532 -13.28 -1.76 17.43
C PHE A 532 -12.20 -2.71 16.92
N ASN A 533 -10.94 -2.44 17.24
CA ASN A 533 -9.81 -3.28 16.89
C ASN A 533 -8.99 -3.52 18.16
N TYR A 534 -8.74 -4.78 18.48
CA TYR A 534 -7.89 -5.22 19.60
C TYR A 534 -6.76 -6.07 19.03
N GLU A 535 -5.54 -5.80 19.47
CA GLU A 535 -4.35 -6.46 18.94
C GLU A 535 -3.41 -6.85 20.07
N VAL A 536 -2.84 -8.04 19.93
CA VAL A 536 -1.75 -8.57 20.75
C VAL A 536 -0.60 -8.93 19.81
N HIS A 537 0.59 -8.50 20.14
CA HIS A 537 1.79 -8.85 19.41
C HIS A 537 2.90 -9.27 20.36
N ALA A 538 3.60 -10.34 20.02
CA ALA A 538 4.78 -10.82 20.73
C ALA A 538 5.85 -11.19 19.70
N ALA A 539 7.09 -10.80 19.96
CA ALA A 539 8.21 -11.06 19.08
C ALA A 539 9.49 -11.40 19.86
N LEU A 540 10.24 -12.33 19.33
CA LEU A 540 11.62 -12.61 19.69
C LEU A 540 12.51 -12.14 18.55
N ASN A 541 13.35 -11.13 18.80
CA ASN A 541 14.20 -10.52 17.79
C ASN A 541 15.61 -11.05 17.94
N ASN A 542 16.06 -11.80 16.94
CA ASN A 542 17.42 -12.32 16.85
C ASN A 542 17.91 -13.02 18.15
N TRP A 543 17.04 -13.86 18.72
CA TRP A 543 17.37 -14.62 19.94
C TRP A 543 18.56 -15.54 19.65
N LYS A 544 19.55 -15.52 20.54
CA LYS A 544 20.83 -16.24 20.40
C LYS A 544 21.54 -15.97 19.05
N ASN A 545 21.28 -14.82 18.40
CA ASN A 545 21.86 -14.38 17.13
C ASN A 545 21.41 -15.16 15.87
N TRP A 546 20.45 -16.05 15.96
CA TRP A 546 20.04 -16.86 14.82
C TRP A 546 18.53 -17.14 14.69
N VAL A 547 17.72 -16.89 15.72
CA VAL A 547 16.27 -17.11 15.68
C VAL A 547 15.50 -15.79 15.77
N SER A 548 14.60 -15.55 14.84
CA SER A 548 13.57 -14.50 14.92
C SER A 548 12.19 -15.13 14.78
N ALA A 549 11.28 -14.78 15.65
CA ALA A 549 9.90 -15.25 15.59
C ALA A 549 8.93 -14.16 16.06
N SER A 550 7.73 -14.12 15.50
CA SER A 550 6.66 -13.28 16.02
C SER A 550 5.29 -13.92 15.83
N ALA A 551 4.37 -13.53 16.71
CA ALA A 551 2.97 -13.81 16.61
C ALA A 551 2.20 -12.51 16.80
N HIS A 552 1.30 -12.23 15.88
CA HIS A 552 0.36 -11.13 15.93
C HIS A 552 -1.05 -11.69 15.87
N PHE A 553 -1.89 -11.29 16.80
CA PHE A 553 -3.27 -11.67 16.89
C PHE A 553 -4.14 -10.43 16.96
N GLY A 554 -5.20 -10.38 16.17
CA GLY A 554 -6.13 -9.27 16.11
C GLY A 554 -7.59 -9.73 16.11
N PHE A 555 -8.43 -8.89 16.71
CA PHE A 555 -9.88 -9.03 16.70
C PHE A 555 -10.50 -7.70 16.30
N ASN A 556 -11.38 -7.71 15.29
CA ASN A 556 -12.17 -6.57 14.88
C ASN A 556 -13.65 -6.82 15.12
N ARG A 557 -14.35 -5.80 15.61
CA ARG A 557 -15.79 -5.73 15.61
C ARG A 557 -16.26 -4.52 14.84
N TYR A 558 -17.04 -4.75 13.81
CA TYR A 558 -17.66 -3.76 12.95
C TYR A 558 -19.15 -3.64 13.29
N ILE A 559 -19.66 -2.42 13.43
CA ILE A 559 -21.09 -2.14 13.61
C ILE A 559 -21.41 -1.01 12.63
N MET A 560 -22.20 -1.31 11.59
CA MET A 560 -22.55 -0.41 10.50
C MET A 560 -24.02 -0.06 10.60
N HIS A 561 -24.33 1.20 10.93
CA HIS A 561 -25.69 1.73 10.97
C HIS A 561 -25.97 2.46 9.66
N GLY A 562 -26.62 1.78 8.73
CA GLY A 562 -27.17 2.34 7.52
C GLY A 562 -28.43 3.19 7.80
N ASN A 563 -29.03 3.73 6.76
CA ASN A 563 -30.28 4.48 6.89
C ASN A 563 -31.46 3.55 7.22
N ASP A 564 -31.44 2.32 6.73
CA ASP A 564 -32.50 1.31 6.85
C ASP A 564 -32.02 -0.09 7.29
N TYR A 565 -30.73 -0.20 7.70
CA TYR A 565 -30.15 -1.45 8.18
C TYR A 565 -29.17 -1.26 9.34
N THR A 566 -28.87 -2.35 10.01
CA THR A 566 -27.73 -2.44 10.96
C THR A 566 -27.06 -3.80 10.76
N HIS A 567 -25.78 -3.77 10.40
CA HIS A 567 -24.98 -4.96 10.26
C HIS A 567 -23.83 -4.98 11.26
N THR A 568 -23.61 -6.14 11.85
CA THR A 568 -22.47 -6.39 12.75
C THR A 568 -21.64 -7.55 12.20
N TYR A 569 -20.32 -7.40 12.27
CA TYR A 569 -19.39 -8.45 11.87
C TYR A 569 -18.20 -8.49 12.82
N ASN A 570 -17.79 -9.69 13.19
CA ASN A 570 -16.59 -9.93 13.98
C ASN A 570 -15.58 -10.69 13.13
N ASN A 571 -14.34 -10.21 13.12
CA ASN A 571 -13.23 -10.84 12.43
C ASN A 571 -12.06 -11.08 13.37
N THR A 572 -11.59 -12.30 13.41
CA THR A 572 -10.36 -12.69 14.11
C THR A 572 -9.31 -13.00 13.05
N TYR A 573 -8.11 -12.46 13.21
CA TYR A 573 -7.00 -12.69 12.30
C TYR A 573 -5.69 -12.87 13.08
N TRP A 574 -4.76 -13.59 12.50
CA TRP A 574 -3.43 -13.75 13.07
C TRP A 574 -2.38 -13.90 11.98
N ASN A 575 -1.16 -13.54 12.32
CA ASN A 575 0.03 -13.68 11.49
C ASN A 575 1.16 -14.21 12.36
N CYS A 576 1.70 -15.35 12.01
CA CYS A 576 2.88 -15.94 12.65
C CYS A 576 4.03 -15.97 11.65
N PHE A 577 5.20 -15.61 12.14
CA PHE A 577 6.45 -15.62 11.39
C PHE A 577 7.55 -16.28 12.23
N ALA A 578 8.36 -17.12 11.59
CA ALA A 578 9.57 -17.67 12.18
C ALA A 578 10.69 -17.72 11.13
N GLU A 579 11.90 -17.40 11.53
CA GLU A 579 13.09 -17.47 10.70
C GLU A 579 14.27 -17.96 11.52
N ILE A 580 15.00 -18.90 10.95
CA ILE A 580 16.28 -19.39 11.44
C ILE A 580 17.34 -18.97 10.43
N SER A 581 18.35 -18.22 10.89
CA SER A 581 19.48 -17.77 10.08
C SER A 581 20.77 -18.28 10.71
N HIS A 582 21.49 -19.13 9.99
CA HIS A 582 22.77 -19.67 10.47
C HIS A 582 23.77 -19.75 9.32
N TRP A 583 24.99 -19.26 9.57
CA TRP A 583 26.03 -19.07 8.55
C TRP A 583 25.50 -18.21 7.38
N ASN A 584 25.45 -18.79 6.18
CA ASN A 584 25.02 -18.14 4.95
C ASN A 584 23.58 -18.54 4.54
N TRP A 585 22.90 -19.34 5.36
CA TRP A 585 21.56 -19.85 5.09
C TRP A 585 20.51 -19.18 5.98
N SER A 586 19.35 -18.94 5.43
CA SER A 586 18.15 -18.57 6.19
C SER A 586 16.98 -19.40 5.69
N ILE A 587 16.22 -19.95 6.65
CA ILE A 587 14.93 -20.62 6.38
C ILE A 587 13.86 -19.85 7.12
N GLY A 588 12.83 -19.41 6.42
CA GLY A 588 11.71 -18.67 6.97
C GLY A 588 10.38 -19.31 6.64
N ALA A 589 9.45 -19.21 7.58
CA ALA A 589 8.05 -19.57 7.39
C ALA A 589 7.15 -18.45 7.88
N GLN A 590 6.07 -18.18 7.15
CA GLN A 590 5.03 -17.23 7.53
C GLN A 590 3.67 -17.83 7.28
N ILE A 591 2.75 -17.67 8.23
CA ILE A 591 1.36 -18.08 8.10
C ILE A 591 0.50 -16.89 8.46
N THR A 592 -0.41 -16.49 7.56
CA THR A 592 -1.34 -15.39 7.75
C THR A 592 -2.75 -15.88 7.49
N THR A 593 -3.67 -15.63 8.39
CA THR A 593 -5.10 -15.86 8.14
C THR A 593 -5.70 -14.69 7.37
N ASN A 594 -6.84 -14.94 6.73
CA ASN A 594 -7.60 -13.91 6.05
C ASN A 594 -8.02 -12.80 7.00
N TYR A 595 -7.96 -11.58 6.50
CA TYR A 595 -8.45 -10.37 7.14
C TYR A 595 -9.71 -9.93 6.39
N ASN A 596 -10.88 -10.10 7.02
CA ASN A 596 -12.15 -9.69 6.45
C ASN A 596 -12.61 -8.37 7.10
N SER A 597 -13.22 -7.49 6.31
CA SER A 597 -13.72 -6.20 6.77
C SER A 597 -15.13 -5.93 6.28
N LEU A 598 -15.98 -5.39 7.16
CA LEU A 598 -17.31 -4.96 6.80
C LEU A 598 -17.34 -3.44 6.64
N TRP A 599 -17.90 -2.97 5.51
CA TRP A 599 -18.20 -1.56 5.29
C TRP A 599 -19.58 -1.42 4.67
N GLY A 600 -20.50 -0.79 5.42
CA GLY A 600 -21.90 -0.78 5.02
C GLY A 600 -22.50 -2.18 5.01
N GLU A 601 -22.93 -2.63 3.85
CA GLU A 601 -23.47 -3.96 3.59
C GLU A 601 -22.45 -4.91 2.95
N SER A 602 -21.29 -4.41 2.57
CA SER A 602 -20.26 -5.17 1.86
C SER A 602 -19.20 -5.73 2.81
N LEU A 603 -19.08 -7.04 2.86
CA LEU A 603 -18.01 -7.78 3.50
C LEU A 603 -16.93 -8.10 2.44
N SER A 604 -15.79 -7.48 2.60
CA SER A 604 -14.62 -7.73 1.75
C SER A 604 -13.75 -8.80 2.38
N GLY A 605 -13.48 -9.87 1.66
CA GLY A 605 -12.56 -10.92 2.06
C GLY A 605 -11.11 -10.54 1.85
N GLY A 606 -10.26 -11.03 2.73
CA GLY A 606 -8.81 -10.99 2.59
C GLY A 606 -8.24 -12.35 2.27
N GLU A 607 -6.98 -12.38 1.87
CA GLU A 607 -6.25 -13.61 1.56
C GLU A 607 -5.69 -14.24 2.84
N SER A 608 -5.78 -15.57 2.96
CA SER A 608 -4.91 -16.34 3.85
C SER A 608 -3.70 -16.80 3.05
N ALA A 609 -2.53 -16.84 3.67
CA ALA A 609 -1.33 -17.27 2.99
C ALA A 609 -0.39 -18.02 3.94
N HIS A 610 0.26 -19.05 3.43
CA HIS A 610 1.42 -19.66 4.05
C HIS A 610 2.59 -19.63 3.06
N ILE A 611 3.72 -19.16 3.54
CA ILE A 611 4.90 -18.89 2.73
C ILE A 611 6.09 -19.61 3.34
N LEU A 612 6.82 -20.32 2.51
CA LEU A 612 8.11 -20.90 2.86
C LEU A 612 9.20 -20.25 2.01
N VAL A 613 10.31 -19.91 2.61
CA VAL A 613 11.45 -19.31 1.91
C VAL A 613 12.77 -19.90 2.40
N LEU A 614 13.60 -20.28 1.44
CA LEU A 614 14.99 -20.64 1.66
C LEU A 614 15.88 -19.61 0.98
N MET A 615 16.84 -19.06 1.68
CA MET A 615 17.80 -18.10 1.15
C MET A 615 19.23 -18.56 1.40
N TYR A 616 20.09 -18.33 0.43
CA TYR A 616 21.52 -18.52 0.53
C TYR A 616 22.26 -17.27 0.10
N GLN A 617 23.19 -16.81 0.94
CA GLN A 617 24.00 -15.63 0.69
C GLN A 617 25.44 -16.04 0.32
N HIS A 618 25.94 -15.49 -0.79
CA HIS A 618 27.34 -15.55 -1.15
C HIS A 618 27.87 -14.13 -1.41
N LYS A 619 28.65 -13.58 -0.48
CA LYS A 619 29.12 -12.18 -0.56
C LYS A 619 27.95 -11.19 -0.73
N SER A 620 27.91 -10.49 -1.87
CA SER A 620 26.84 -9.53 -2.23
C SER A 620 25.71 -10.15 -3.05
N LEU A 621 25.78 -11.44 -3.35
CA LEU A 621 24.74 -12.19 -4.06
C LEU A 621 23.87 -12.95 -3.06
N HIS A 622 22.58 -12.90 -3.26
CA HIS A 622 21.59 -13.65 -2.50
C HIS A 622 20.72 -14.46 -3.45
N PHE A 623 20.59 -15.73 -3.18
CA PHE A 623 19.73 -16.65 -3.90
C PHE A 623 18.52 -16.95 -3.03
N MET A 624 17.35 -17.02 -3.62
CA MET A 624 16.08 -17.29 -2.93
C MET A 624 15.32 -18.37 -3.68
N LEU A 625 14.81 -19.34 -2.93
CA LEU A 625 13.73 -20.22 -3.34
C LEU A 625 12.54 -19.93 -2.42
N GLY A 626 11.42 -19.50 -2.99
CA GLY A 626 10.21 -19.16 -2.25
C GLY A 626 9.04 -19.96 -2.77
N CYS A 627 8.17 -20.45 -1.87
CA CYS A 627 6.90 -21.05 -2.24
C CYS A 627 5.77 -20.39 -1.45
N MET A 628 4.74 -19.92 -2.15
CA MET A 628 3.52 -19.38 -1.59
C MET A 628 2.40 -20.40 -1.73
N ASN A 629 1.69 -20.65 -0.64
CA ASN A 629 0.61 -21.63 -0.54
C ASN A 629 0.98 -23.04 -1.06
N PRO A 630 2.16 -23.60 -0.70
CA PRO A 630 2.59 -24.89 -1.25
C PRO A 630 1.68 -26.07 -0.90
N PHE A 631 0.87 -25.94 0.17
CA PHE A 631 -0.01 -26.98 0.69
C PHE A 631 -1.50 -26.74 0.39
N SER A 632 -1.84 -25.68 -0.36
CA SER A 632 -3.23 -25.35 -0.70
C SER A 632 -3.55 -25.76 -2.13
N ASP A 633 -4.64 -26.50 -2.31
CA ASP A 633 -5.16 -26.82 -3.63
C ASP A 633 -6.03 -25.71 -4.20
N ASP A 634 -6.80 -25.03 -3.33
CA ASP A 634 -7.68 -23.93 -3.70
C ASP A 634 -7.33 -22.68 -2.90
N PHE A 635 -6.73 -21.69 -3.56
CA PHE A 635 -6.56 -20.37 -2.98
C PHE A 635 -7.79 -19.51 -3.30
N LYS A 636 -8.54 -19.16 -2.26
CA LYS A 636 -9.82 -18.47 -2.42
C LYS A 636 -9.96 -17.26 -1.51
N VAL A 637 -10.69 -16.27 -2.01
CA VAL A 637 -11.13 -15.08 -1.28
C VAL A 637 -12.64 -15.04 -1.29
N GLU A 638 -13.24 -14.92 -0.12
CA GLU A 638 -14.69 -14.86 0.04
C GLU A 638 -15.14 -13.41 0.25
N SER A 639 -16.22 -13.00 -0.40
CA SER A 639 -16.86 -11.69 -0.21
C SER A 639 -18.38 -11.85 -0.19
N GLU A 640 -19.06 -10.93 0.48
CA GLU A 640 -20.51 -10.97 0.65
C GLU A 640 -21.06 -9.52 0.60
N ASN A 641 -22.21 -9.35 -0.04
CA ASN A 641 -23.01 -8.13 0.10
C ASN A 641 -24.37 -8.51 0.71
N ARG A 642 -24.76 -7.83 1.77
CA ARG A 642 -25.95 -8.13 2.58
C ARG A 642 -27.15 -7.26 2.23
N ASN A 643 -27.13 -6.63 1.07
CA ASN A 643 -28.23 -5.80 0.64
C ASN A 643 -29.50 -6.62 0.45
N LYS A 644 -30.64 -6.06 0.89
CA LYS A 644 -31.94 -6.72 0.86
C LYS A 644 -32.52 -6.90 -0.56
N TYR A 645 -32.09 -6.06 -1.53
CA TYR A 645 -32.61 -6.09 -2.91
C TYR A 645 -31.71 -6.89 -3.85
N ALA A 646 -30.39 -6.72 -3.72
CA ALA A 646 -29.40 -7.39 -4.55
C ALA A 646 -28.15 -7.71 -3.73
N GLY A 647 -28.28 -8.67 -2.84
CA GLY A 647 -27.15 -9.23 -2.09
C GLY A 647 -26.39 -10.25 -2.92
N TYR A 648 -25.18 -10.60 -2.49
CA TYR A 648 -24.44 -11.70 -3.09
C TYR A 648 -23.51 -12.40 -2.09
N LYS A 649 -23.18 -13.67 -2.40
CA LYS A 649 -22.05 -14.40 -1.83
C LYS A 649 -21.14 -14.85 -2.95
N ARG A 650 -19.86 -14.52 -2.84
CA ARG A 650 -18.87 -14.78 -3.86
C ARG A 650 -17.64 -15.45 -3.30
N THR A 651 -17.14 -16.45 -3.99
CA THR A 651 -15.82 -17.05 -3.79
C THR A 651 -15.00 -16.84 -5.06
N SER A 652 -13.92 -16.09 -4.96
CA SER A 652 -12.94 -15.86 -6.04
C SER A 652 -11.73 -16.76 -5.86
N PHE A 653 -11.30 -17.41 -6.94
CA PHE A 653 -10.16 -18.32 -6.98
C PHE A 653 -9.05 -17.68 -7.80
N LEU A 654 -7.85 -17.60 -7.22
CA LEU A 654 -6.69 -16.93 -7.80
C LEU A 654 -5.56 -17.94 -8.00
N GLN A 655 -5.41 -18.48 -9.21
CA GLN A 655 -4.31 -19.41 -9.51
C GLN A 655 -2.92 -18.74 -9.38
N ALA A 656 -2.85 -17.40 -9.47
CA ALA A 656 -1.62 -16.65 -9.34
C ALA A 656 -0.85 -16.93 -8.04
N THR A 657 -1.57 -17.14 -6.94
CA THR A 657 -0.99 -17.34 -5.60
C THR A 657 -1.09 -18.79 -5.11
N GLN A 658 -1.81 -19.65 -5.82
CA GLN A 658 -1.94 -21.08 -5.52
C GLN A 658 -0.65 -21.80 -5.89
N ARG A 659 0.04 -22.43 -4.92
CA ARG A 659 1.28 -23.21 -5.12
C ARG A 659 2.32 -22.48 -5.97
N LEU A 660 2.42 -21.13 -5.82
CA LEU A 660 3.40 -20.36 -6.56
C LEU A 660 4.80 -20.62 -6.00
N CYS A 661 5.68 -21.21 -6.79
CA CYS A 661 7.09 -21.33 -6.47
C CYS A 661 7.92 -20.39 -7.34
N VAL A 662 8.87 -19.70 -6.73
CA VAL A 662 9.72 -18.70 -7.38
C VAL A 662 11.19 -18.96 -7.05
N ILE A 663 12.06 -18.65 -8.00
CA ILE A 663 13.50 -18.50 -7.77
C ILE A 663 13.86 -17.02 -7.91
N GLY A 664 14.76 -16.56 -7.03
CA GLY A 664 15.20 -15.18 -7.03
C GLY A 664 16.72 -15.06 -6.94
N VAL A 665 17.26 -14.06 -7.63
CA VAL A 665 18.66 -13.64 -7.50
C VAL A 665 18.68 -12.14 -7.20
N ARG A 666 19.33 -11.76 -6.13
CA ARG A 666 19.50 -10.37 -5.72
C ARG A 666 20.98 -10.05 -5.61
N TRP A 667 21.37 -8.94 -6.22
CA TRP A 667 22.75 -8.50 -6.20
C TRP A 667 22.81 -7.02 -5.85
N ASN A 668 23.59 -6.69 -4.81
CA ASN A 668 23.81 -5.33 -4.34
C ASN A 668 25.30 -5.03 -4.28
N ILE A 669 25.75 -4.13 -5.11
CA ILE A 669 27.14 -3.70 -5.20
C ILE A 669 27.23 -2.24 -4.79
N GLN A 670 28.23 -1.91 -3.98
CA GLN A 670 28.55 -0.52 -3.64
C GLN A 670 30.04 -0.30 -3.80
N TRP A 671 30.38 0.90 -4.27
CA TRP A 671 31.76 1.34 -4.40
C TRP A 671 31.90 2.80 -3.95
N GLY A 672 33.11 3.19 -3.55
CA GLY A 672 33.45 4.54 -3.12
C GLY A 672 33.41 4.75 -1.59
N ARG A 673 33.60 6.00 -1.15
CA ARG A 673 33.67 6.37 0.28
C ARG A 673 32.28 6.73 0.83
N LYS A 674 31.93 6.21 2.00
CA LYS A 674 30.63 6.43 2.67
C LYS A 674 30.49 7.86 3.22
N HIS A 675 29.30 8.45 3.09
CA HIS A 675 28.94 9.78 3.59
C HIS A 675 27.50 9.81 4.12
N ASN A 676 27.20 10.83 4.98
CA ASN A 676 25.84 11.09 5.43
C ASN A 676 25.10 11.92 4.36
N SER A 677 24.04 11.40 3.78
CA SER A 677 23.15 12.14 2.88
C SER A 677 22.10 12.92 3.65
N GLY A 678 21.63 14.02 3.06
CA GLY A 678 20.46 14.74 3.55
C GLY A 678 19.18 13.88 3.44
N SER A 679 18.20 14.15 4.30
CA SER A 679 16.90 13.48 4.26
C SER A 679 15.79 14.44 3.86
N LYS A 680 15.00 14.06 2.86
CA LYS A 680 13.76 14.75 2.47
C LYS A 680 12.69 14.50 3.55
N ARG A 681 12.00 15.55 4.01
CA ARG A 681 11.02 15.47 5.09
C ARG A 681 9.57 15.63 4.64
N LEU A 682 9.35 16.07 3.41
CA LEU A 682 8.05 16.16 2.77
C LEU A 682 8.06 15.32 1.52
N ASP A 683 6.95 14.63 1.26
CA ASP A 683 6.74 13.97 -0.02
C ASP A 683 5.24 13.88 -0.32
N ASN A 684 4.87 14.36 -1.48
CA ASN A 684 3.53 14.41 -2.00
C ASN A 684 3.41 13.61 -3.31
N ALA A 685 4.40 12.76 -3.63
CA ALA A 685 4.36 11.90 -4.80
C ALA A 685 3.16 10.95 -4.72
N GLY A 686 2.56 10.69 -5.86
CA GLY A 686 1.41 9.78 -5.99
C GLY A 686 0.66 10.05 -7.28
N GLY A 687 -0.02 9.03 -7.80
CA GLY A 687 -0.89 9.13 -8.97
C GLY A 687 -2.15 9.94 -8.68
N SER A 688 -2.83 10.42 -9.72
CA SER A 688 -4.19 10.92 -9.63
C SER A 688 -5.17 9.74 -9.76
N GLU A 689 -6.34 9.88 -9.11
CA GLU A 689 -7.42 8.91 -9.27
C GLU A 689 -7.96 8.93 -10.71
N SER A 690 -8.28 7.76 -11.25
CA SER A 690 -8.98 7.59 -12.51
C SER A 690 -10.23 6.75 -12.31
N VAL A 691 -11.27 7.01 -13.11
CA VAL A 691 -12.49 6.20 -13.14
C VAL A 691 -12.22 4.95 -13.98
N LYS A 692 -12.69 3.80 -13.49
CA LYS A 692 -12.66 2.53 -14.24
C LYS A 692 -14.07 2.11 -14.60
N ALA A 693 -14.20 1.29 -15.62
CA ALA A 693 -15.47 0.65 -15.98
C ALA A 693 -15.96 -0.19 -14.80
N SER A 694 -17.24 0.00 -14.43
CA SER A 694 -17.86 -0.75 -13.34
C SER A 694 -18.14 -2.19 -13.77
N GLY A 695 -17.82 -3.13 -12.92
CA GLY A 695 -18.04 -4.56 -13.11
C GLY A 695 -18.50 -5.24 -11.83
N LYS A 696 -18.74 -6.56 -11.90
CA LYS A 696 -19.02 -7.39 -10.73
C LYS A 696 -17.73 -7.69 -9.94
N GLY A 697 -16.94 -6.69 -9.60
CA GLY A 697 -15.60 -6.74 -9.05
C GLY A 697 -15.32 -7.69 -7.89
#